data_54c5097520689394dfb2a49e9f569ebc
#
_entry.id   54c5097520689394dfb2a49e9f569ebc
#
_cell.length_a   1.000
_cell.length_b   1.000
_cell.length_c   1.000
_cell.angle_alpha   90.00
_cell.angle_beta   90.00
_cell.angle_gamma   90.00
#
_symmetry.space_group_name_H-M   'P 1'
#
loop_
_entity.id
_entity.type
_entity.pdbx_description
1 polymer ?
#
loop_
_entity_poly.entity_id
_entity_poly.type
_entity_poly.pdbx_seq_one_letter_code
_entity_poly.pdbx_strand_id
1 'polypeptide(L)'
;MFPNESAPNLLQGLNPEQLSAVTWPPQSALVLAGAGSGKTRVLTTRIAWLLQSGQASVHSIMAVTFTNKAAKEMQTRLGAMIPVNVRAMWLGTFHGLCHRFLRLHHRDAGLPSSFQILDSGDQLSLIKRLLKSLNIAEEIIAPRSLQGFINAQKESGLRASVLSAPDPHTRRMIECYAEYDKICQREGVVDFAELMLRSYEMLQNNEILRQHYQNRFNHILVDEFQDTNKLQYAWLKLIAGNNTAVFAVGDDDQSIYRFRGANVGNMTALMEEFHIDAPVKLEQNYRSVGNILAAANAVIENNDERLGKNLRTDAEAGDKIRYYSAFTDLEEAQFIVDETKALEREGWDLDEIAVLYRSNAQSRVIEQSLFRSGIPYKIYGGLRFYERQEIKHALAYLRLAVNPDDDNALLRVINFPPRGIGARTIENLQTASNEQGITLWQAACNAGAKAAKVAAFVRLIEALRNQVGQMPLPEIIVGILKDSGLTEHYRTQKGDNQDRLDNLDELVNAAIEFKPEDSNFETLPENISDDPAFPILSFLSNAALESGENQAGAGEKAVQLMTVHASKGLEFNAVFLTGMEEGRFPSEMSLAERGGLEEERRLMYVAITRARKRLYITMAQQRMLHGQTQFGIVSRFVEEIPPEVLHYLSVKKPAYDSYGSPRQTAAPKDKIIDDYKQPQTYAGFRIGQNVRHAKFGTGVIIDAVDKGESARLTINFGKQGVKELDTKFAKLEEM
;
A
#
# COMPACT_ATOMS: atom_id res chain seq x y z
N MET A 1 31.13 39.51 -29.49
CA MET A 1 31.49 38.86 -28.22
C MET A 1 30.87 39.72 -27.13
N PHE A 2 29.63 39.42 -26.73
CA PHE A 2 28.99 40.10 -25.59
C PHE A 2 29.32 39.30 -24.35
N PRO A 3 29.70 39.91 -23.23
CA PRO A 3 29.90 39.19 -21.98
C PRO A 3 28.56 38.70 -21.50
N ASN A 4 28.46 37.39 -21.27
CA ASN A 4 27.28 36.71 -20.77
C ASN A 4 27.17 37.03 -19.28
N GLU A 5 26.40 38.07 -18.93
CA GLU A 5 26.02 38.36 -17.53
C GLU A 5 25.09 37.30 -17.05
N SER A 6 25.53 36.59 -15.96
CA SER A 6 24.77 35.79 -15.04
C SER A 6 23.99 34.57 -15.58
N ALA A 7 24.67 33.58 -16.17
CA ALA A 7 24.19 32.21 -16.06
C ALA A 7 24.32 31.76 -14.57
N PRO A 8 23.26 31.28 -13.92
CA PRO A 8 23.38 30.77 -12.56
C PRO A 8 24.47 29.70 -12.53
N ASN A 9 25.39 29.80 -11.58
CA ASN A 9 26.45 28.80 -11.43
C ASN A 9 25.79 27.48 -10.98
N LEU A 10 25.49 26.61 -11.94
CA LEU A 10 24.78 25.33 -11.72
C LEU A 10 25.43 24.44 -10.67
N LEU A 11 26.73 24.61 -10.45
CA LEU A 11 27.51 23.80 -9.51
C LEU A 11 27.56 24.38 -8.09
N GLN A 12 27.04 25.60 -7.91
CA GLN A 12 27.05 26.24 -6.59
C GLN A 12 26.13 25.52 -5.61
N GLY A 13 26.64 25.26 -4.38
CA GLY A 13 25.89 24.61 -3.31
C GLY A 13 25.75 23.08 -3.46
N LEU A 14 26.51 22.46 -4.37
CA LEU A 14 26.71 21.02 -4.41
C LEU A 14 27.80 20.63 -3.42
N ASN A 15 27.63 19.53 -2.70
CA ASN A 15 28.71 18.93 -1.93
C ASN A 15 29.72 18.22 -2.84
N PRO A 16 30.91 17.80 -2.33
CA PRO A 16 31.95 17.19 -3.18
C PRO A 16 31.46 15.96 -3.94
N GLU A 17 30.67 15.08 -3.31
CA GLU A 17 30.13 13.85 -3.91
C GLU A 17 29.10 14.18 -4.99
N GLN A 18 28.21 15.13 -4.72
CA GLN A 18 27.24 15.62 -5.72
C GLN A 18 27.95 16.31 -6.89
N LEU A 19 28.97 17.12 -6.62
CA LEU A 19 29.77 17.76 -7.66
C LEU A 19 30.46 16.73 -8.55
N SER A 20 31.08 15.73 -7.96
CA SER A 20 31.72 14.62 -8.67
C SER A 20 30.70 13.88 -9.56
N ALA A 21 29.51 13.58 -9.05
CA ALA A 21 28.45 12.93 -9.82
C ALA A 21 27.95 13.81 -10.97
N VAL A 22 27.73 15.10 -10.75
CA VAL A 22 27.24 16.04 -11.76
C VAL A 22 28.25 16.24 -12.88
N THR A 23 29.54 16.35 -12.55
CA THR A 23 30.64 16.57 -13.50
C THR A 23 31.29 15.26 -13.98
N TRP A 24 30.70 14.10 -13.67
CA TRP A 24 31.22 12.79 -14.10
C TRP A 24 31.54 12.79 -15.61
N PRO A 25 32.66 12.20 -16.03
CA PRO A 25 33.01 12.09 -17.44
C PRO A 25 31.87 11.50 -18.30
N PRO A 26 31.91 11.58 -19.63
CA PRO A 26 30.92 10.97 -20.53
C PRO A 26 31.12 9.44 -20.59
N GLN A 27 31.02 8.82 -19.45
CA GLN A 27 31.13 7.37 -19.19
C GLN A 27 29.92 6.92 -18.35
N SER A 28 29.61 5.62 -18.44
CA SER A 28 28.55 5.06 -17.63
C SER A 28 28.90 5.11 -16.14
N ALA A 29 27.89 5.37 -15.32
CA ALA A 29 28.02 5.46 -13.87
C ALA A 29 26.76 4.99 -13.17
N LEU A 30 26.94 4.35 -12.02
CA LEU A 30 25.89 4.10 -11.04
C LEU A 30 26.10 5.05 -9.86
N VAL A 31 25.07 5.83 -9.55
CA VAL A 31 25.06 6.71 -8.39
C VAL A 31 24.14 6.10 -7.32
N LEU A 32 24.74 5.57 -6.26
CA LEU A 32 24.03 5.11 -5.08
C LEU A 32 23.71 6.30 -4.19
N ALA A 33 22.48 6.75 -4.29
CA ALA A 33 22.03 7.97 -3.63
C ALA A 33 21.01 7.63 -2.54
N GLY A 34 21.41 7.69 -1.29
CA GLY A 34 20.54 7.38 -0.16
C GLY A 34 19.32 8.31 -0.04
N ALA A 35 18.41 7.98 0.85
CA ALA A 35 17.24 8.82 1.12
C ALA A 35 17.68 10.25 1.47
N GLY A 36 17.00 11.26 0.91
CA GLY A 36 17.28 12.68 1.22
C GLY A 36 18.66 13.20 0.78
N SER A 37 19.44 12.46 -0.04
CA SER A 37 20.78 12.87 -0.51
C SER A 37 20.75 13.80 -1.73
N GLY A 38 19.55 14.10 -2.28
CA GLY A 38 19.39 14.99 -3.42
C GLY A 38 19.50 14.30 -4.78
N LYS A 39 19.08 13.02 -4.90
CA LYS A 39 19.02 12.25 -6.16
C LYS A 39 18.55 13.06 -7.36
N THR A 40 17.34 13.58 -7.26
CA THR A 40 16.71 14.35 -8.35
C THR A 40 17.48 15.65 -8.64
N ARG A 41 18.07 16.29 -7.62
CA ARG A 41 18.91 17.48 -7.80
C ARG A 41 20.16 17.14 -8.61
N VAL A 42 20.86 16.07 -8.27
CA VAL A 42 22.07 15.63 -9.00
C VAL A 42 21.71 15.30 -10.44
N LEU A 43 20.62 14.56 -10.68
CA LEU A 43 20.20 14.17 -12.03
C LEU A 43 19.83 15.39 -12.88
N THR A 44 19.02 16.31 -12.37
CA THR A 44 18.63 17.53 -13.10
C THR A 44 19.80 18.46 -13.33
N THR A 45 20.68 18.63 -12.34
CA THR A 45 21.87 19.48 -12.48
C THR A 45 22.85 18.89 -13.50
N ARG A 46 23.01 17.54 -13.54
CA ARG A 46 23.84 16.89 -14.55
C ARG A 46 23.29 17.10 -15.96
N ILE A 47 22.00 16.98 -16.19
CA ILE A 47 21.39 17.28 -17.50
C ILE A 47 21.66 18.73 -17.89
N ALA A 48 21.41 19.66 -16.98
CA ALA A 48 21.66 21.08 -17.21
C ALA A 48 23.14 21.37 -17.51
N TRP A 49 24.06 20.74 -16.79
CA TRP A 49 25.51 20.87 -16.98
C TRP A 49 25.97 20.31 -18.33
N LEU A 50 25.49 19.14 -18.74
CA LEU A 50 25.79 18.54 -20.04
C LEU A 50 25.36 19.44 -21.20
N LEU A 51 24.18 20.08 -21.08
CA LEU A 51 23.67 21.01 -22.08
C LEU A 51 24.45 22.35 -22.10
N GLN A 52 24.72 22.91 -20.91
CA GLN A 52 25.41 24.21 -20.80
C GLN A 52 26.89 24.12 -21.17
N SER A 53 27.56 23.01 -20.88
CA SER A 53 28.95 22.76 -21.23
C SER A 53 29.14 22.40 -22.73
N GLY A 54 28.04 22.20 -23.47
CA GLY A 54 28.07 21.80 -24.89
C GLY A 54 28.45 20.32 -25.10
N GLN A 55 28.50 19.51 -24.07
CA GLN A 55 28.80 18.07 -24.18
C GLN A 55 27.62 17.28 -24.74
N ALA A 56 26.39 17.79 -24.63
CA ALA A 56 25.21 17.20 -25.20
C ALA A 56 24.24 18.23 -25.75
N SER A 57 23.37 17.80 -26.64
CA SER A 57 22.21 18.54 -27.13
C SER A 57 20.91 18.02 -26.52
N VAL A 58 19.84 18.80 -26.58
CA VAL A 58 18.50 18.36 -26.11
C VAL A 58 17.99 17.09 -26.82
N HIS A 59 18.51 16.83 -28.04
CA HIS A 59 18.12 15.67 -28.84
C HIS A 59 18.96 14.43 -28.55
N SER A 60 20.14 14.58 -27.95
CA SER A 60 21.07 13.50 -27.67
C SER A 60 20.98 12.99 -26.22
N ILE A 61 20.06 13.54 -25.43
CA ILE A 61 19.78 13.10 -24.04
C ILE A 61 18.44 12.38 -23.97
N MET A 62 18.43 11.22 -23.32
CA MET A 62 17.22 10.54 -22.84
C MET A 62 17.23 10.54 -21.32
N ALA A 63 16.14 10.98 -20.69
CA ALA A 63 15.97 10.96 -19.24
C ALA A 63 14.71 10.17 -18.87
N VAL A 64 14.89 9.15 -18.01
CA VAL A 64 13.83 8.21 -17.64
C VAL A 64 13.55 8.32 -16.16
N THR A 65 12.27 8.42 -15.81
CA THR A 65 11.79 8.42 -14.41
C THR A 65 10.76 7.33 -14.19
N PHE A 66 10.45 7.04 -12.92
CA PHE A 66 9.47 6.00 -12.60
C PHE A 66 8.01 6.50 -12.66
N THR A 67 7.76 7.79 -12.35
CA THR A 67 6.39 8.35 -12.30
C THR A 67 6.24 9.59 -13.18
N ASN A 68 5.01 9.82 -13.69
CA ASN A 68 4.69 11.02 -14.46
C ASN A 68 4.86 12.31 -13.63
N LYS A 69 4.64 12.25 -12.31
CA LYS A 69 4.87 13.36 -11.39
C LYS A 69 6.35 13.74 -11.35
N ALA A 70 7.24 12.75 -11.20
CA ALA A 70 8.69 12.97 -11.20
C ALA A 70 9.18 13.51 -12.55
N ALA A 71 8.65 13.00 -13.67
CA ALA A 71 8.96 13.51 -15.02
C ALA A 71 8.58 14.99 -15.17
N LYS A 72 7.36 15.35 -14.73
CA LYS A 72 6.89 16.75 -14.78
C LYS A 72 7.71 17.67 -13.87
N GLU A 73 8.04 17.21 -12.68
CA GLU A 73 8.88 17.96 -11.76
C GLU A 73 10.28 18.18 -12.32
N MET A 74 10.89 17.15 -12.92
CA MET A 74 12.20 17.25 -13.60
C MET A 74 12.15 18.26 -14.75
N GLN A 75 11.09 18.23 -15.58
CA GLN A 75 10.89 19.21 -16.66
C GLN A 75 10.80 20.64 -16.11
N THR A 76 10.04 20.85 -15.05
CA THR A 76 9.86 22.16 -14.42
C THR A 76 11.19 22.68 -13.86
N ARG A 77 11.94 21.85 -13.17
CA ARG A 77 13.26 22.21 -12.59
C ARG A 77 14.27 22.55 -13.69
N LEU A 78 14.36 21.73 -14.74
CA LEU A 78 15.25 21.99 -15.88
C LEU A 78 14.89 23.28 -16.59
N GLY A 79 13.60 23.54 -16.84
CA GLY A 79 13.14 24.79 -17.47
C GLY A 79 13.46 26.05 -16.65
N ALA A 80 13.57 25.92 -15.32
CA ALA A 80 14.01 27.01 -14.45
C ALA A 80 15.55 27.20 -14.43
N MET A 81 16.32 26.12 -14.68
CA MET A 81 17.79 26.13 -14.63
C MET A 81 18.44 26.62 -15.92
N ILE A 82 17.84 26.30 -17.08
CA ILE A 82 18.44 26.55 -18.40
C ILE A 82 17.41 27.07 -19.41
N PRO A 83 17.78 28.04 -20.25
CA PRO A 83 16.90 28.66 -21.26
C PRO A 83 16.79 27.78 -22.52
N VAL A 84 16.42 26.51 -22.40
CA VAL A 84 16.26 25.57 -23.53
C VAL A 84 14.85 24.97 -23.55
N ASN A 85 14.39 24.58 -24.74
CA ASN A 85 13.11 23.91 -24.88
C ASN A 85 13.22 22.44 -24.38
N VAL A 86 13.00 22.22 -23.10
CA VAL A 86 13.06 20.90 -22.47
C VAL A 86 12.03 19.93 -23.04
N ARG A 87 10.93 20.41 -23.66
CA ARG A 87 9.90 19.56 -24.26
C ARG A 87 10.40 18.78 -25.49
N ALA A 88 11.48 19.27 -26.15
CA ALA A 88 12.10 18.56 -27.25
C ALA A 88 12.90 17.32 -26.81
N MET A 89 13.29 17.27 -25.53
CA MET A 89 14.05 16.17 -24.96
C MET A 89 13.20 14.88 -24.85
N TRP A 90 13.85 13.74 -24.87
CA TRP A 90 13.24 12.46 -24.52
C TRP A 90 13.26 12.29 -23.00
N LEU A 91 12.30 12.94 -22.34
CA LEU A 91 12.13 12.93 -20.90
C LEU A 91 10.72 12.43 -20.55
N GLY A 92 10.64 11.36 -19.76
CA GLY A 92 9.36 10.75 -19.37
C GLY A 92 9.54 9.45 -18.56
N THR A 93 8.42 8.75 -18.37
CA THR A 93 8.45 7.40 -17.81
C THR A 93 8.81 6.37 -18.87
N PHE A 94 9.23 5.15 -18.48
CA PHE A 94 9.47 4.07 -19.43
C PHE A 94 8.29 3.88 -20.40
N HIS A 95 7.07 3.72 -19.88
CA HIS A 95 5.88 3.55 -20.71
C HIS A 95 5.58 4.78 -21.58
N GLY A 96 5.78 5.98 -21.07
CA GLY A 96 5.59 7.21 -21.83
C GLY A 96 6.57 7.32 -23.01
N LEU A 97 7.84 6.96 -22.81
CA LEU A 97 8.85 6.95 -23.86
C LEU A 97 8.60 5.83 -24.88
N CYS A 98 8.20 4.63 -24.44
CA CYS A 98 7.78 3.55 -25.33
C CYS A 98 6.54 3.93 -26.16
N HIS A 99 5.56 4.58 -25.55
CA HIS A 99 4.40 5.11 -26.28
C HIS A 99 4.83 6.11 -27.37
N ARG A 100 5.71 7.08 -27.02
CA ARG A 100 6.28 8.02 -27.98
C ARG A 100 7.03 7.32 -29.12
N PHE A 101 7.83 6.30 -28.78
CA PHE A 101 8.56 5.46 -29.74
C PHE A 101 7.60 4.75 -30.70
N LEU A 102 6.59 4.07 -30.18
CA LEU A 102 5.61 3.35 -30.99
C LEU A 102 4.76 4.30 -31.88
N ARG A 103 4.47 5.53 -31.43
CA ARG A 103 3.80 6.54 -32.23
C ARG A 103 4.65 6.97 -33.43
N LEU A 104 5.94 7.18 -33.22
CA LEU A 104 6.87 7.57 -34.29
C LEU A 104 7.08 6.46 -35.32
N HIS A 105 7.06 5.21 -34.88
CA HIS A 105 7.32 4.01 -35.69
C HIS A 105 6.08 3.10 -35.82
N HIS A 106 4.90 3.69 -35.80
CA HIS A 106 3.65 2.91 -35.77
C HIS A 106 3.53 1.90 -36.92
N ARG A 107 4.04 2.23 -38.11
CA ARG A 107 4.03 1.33 -39.28
C ARG A 107 4.89 0.10 -39.08
N ASP A 108 6.12 0.31 -38.59
CA ASP A 108 7.04 -0.81 -38.30
C ASP A 108 6.53 -1.65 -37.12
N ALA A 109 5.80 -1.01 -36.19
CA ALA A 109 5.12 -1.69 -35.08
C ALA A 109 3.86 -2.46 -35.53
N GLY A 110 3.44 -2.33 -36.78
CA GLY A 110 2.18 -2.89 -37.27
C GLY A 110 0.95 -2.28 -36.58
N LEU A 111 1.02 -1.02 -36.17
CA LEU A 111 -0.05 -0.31 -35.47
C LEU A 111 -0.61 0.84 -36.33
N PRO A 112 -1.91 1.15 -36.22
CA PRO A 112 -2.45 2.37 -36.77
C PRO A 112 -1.81 3.60 -36.13
N SER A 113 -1.72 4.71 -36.84
CA SER A 113 -1.17 5.96 -36.28
C SER A 113 -1.94 6.45 -35.04
N SER A 114 -3.22 6.10 -34.95
CA SER A 114 -4.14 6.48 -33.89
C SER A 114 -4.41 5.35 -32.88
N PHE A 115 -3.52 4.36 -32.76
CA PHE A 115 -3.74 3.23 -31.83
C PHE A 115 -4.08 3.72 -30.42
N GLN A 116 -4.93 2.98 -29.71
CA GLN A 116 -5.35 3.36 -28.36
C GLN A 116 -4.69 2.47 -27.31
N ILE A 117 -4.49 3.04 -26.11
CA ILE A 117 -3.97 2.31 -24.97
C ILE A 117 -5.17 1.85 -24.12
N LEU A 118 -5.26 0.55 -23.89
CA LEU A 118 -6.25 -0.02 -23.01
C LEU A 118 -5.81 0.21 -21.55
N ASP A 119 -6.69 0.78 -20.76
CA ASP A 119 -6.54 0.73 -19.31
C ASP A 119 -6.83 -0.68 -18.78
N SER A 120 -6.61 -0.91 -17.47
CA SER A 120 -6.82 -2.22 -16.85
C SER A 120 -8.29 -2.68 -16.93
N GLY A 121 -9.26 -1.75 -16.91
CA GLY A 121 -10.69 -2.03 -17.02
C GLY A 121 -11.08 -2.40 -18.45
N ASP A 122 -10.57 -1.68 -19.43
CA ASP A 122 -10.78 -1.93 -20.85
C ASP A 122 -10.16 -3.27 -21.28
N GLN A 123 -8.92 -3.54 -20.80
CA GLN A 123 -8.24 -4.82 -21.00
C GLN A 123 -9.08 -5.99 -20.44
N LEU A 124 -9.59 -5.84 -19.21
CA LEU A 124 -10.44 -6.86 -18.59
C LEU A 124 -11.75 -7.09 -19.38
N SER A 125 -12.35 -6.01 -19.89
CA SER A 125 -13.56 -6.05 -20.70
C SER A 125 -13.34 -6.79 -22.03
N LEU A 126 -12.20 -6.54 -22.67
CA LEU A 126 -11.79 -7.26 -23.88
C LEU A 126 -11.57 -8.74 -23.59
N ILE A 127 -10.88 -9.07 -22.50
CA ILE A 127 -10.66 -10.47 -22.07
C ILE A 127 -11.99 -11.20 -21.82
N LYS A 128 -12.96 -10.56 -21.17
CA LYS A 128 -14.31 -11.14 -21.00
C LYS A 128 -14.99 -11.43 -22.32
N ARG A 129 -14.90 -10.51 -23.29
CA ARG A 129 -15.44 -10.74 -24.66
C ARG A 129 -14.74 -11.91 -25.35
N LEU A 130 -13.41 -12.00 -25.21
CA LEU A 130 -12.61 -13.09 -25.75
C LEU A 130 -13.04 -14.45 -25.17
N LEU A 131 -13.09 -14.60 -23.85
CA LEU A 131 -13.49 -15.86 -23.20
C LEU A 131 -14.91 -16.28 -23.62
N LYS A 132 -15.83 -15.33 -23.73
CA LYS A 132 -17.17 -15.57 -24.23
C LYS A 132 -17.18 -16.07 -25.70
N SER A 133 -16.34 -15.47 -26.55
CA SER A 133 -16.25 -15.88 -27.98
C SER A 133 -15.64 -17.28 -28.14
N LEU A 134 -14.75 -17.68 -27.23
CA LEU A 134 -14.15 -19.03 -27.21
C LEU A 134 -15.02 -20.08 -26.47
N ASN A 135 -16.20 -19.69 -25.99
CA ASN A 135 -17.08 -20.53 -25.16
C ASN A 135 -16.36 -21.08 -23.88
N ILE A 136 -15.48 -20.32 -23.31
CA ILE A 136 -14.80 -20.67 -22.07
C ILE A 136 -15.55 -20.01 -20.92
N ALA A 137 -16.06 -20.84 -20.00
CA ALA A 137 -16.74 -20.36 -18.81
C ALA A 137 -15.77 -19.69 -17.82
N GLU A 138 -16.24 -18.66 -17.10
CA GLU A 138 -15.41 -17.92 -16.12
C GLU A 138 -14.94 -18.81 -14.95
N GLU A 139 -15.64 -19.91 -14.68
CA GLU A 139 -15.26 -20.93 -13.69
C GLU A 139 -14.02 -21.74 -14.13
N ILE A 140 -13.76 -21.85 -15.44
CA ILE A 140 -12.60 -22.55 -16.01
C ILE A 140 -11.39 -21.60 -16.04
N ILE A 141 -11.59 -20.39 -16.55
CA ILE A 141 -10.58 -19.33 -16.59
C ILE A 141 -11.21 -18.02 -16.14
N ALA A 142 -10.86 -17.59 -14.93
CA ALA A 142 -11.29 -16.30 -14.45
C ALA A 142 -10.66 -15.16 -15.28
N PRO A 143 -11.44 -14.17 -15.78
CA PRO A 143 -10.93 -13.12 -16.66
C PRO A 143 -9.73 -12.35 -16.07
N ARG A 144 -9.74 -12.08 -14.77
CA ARG A 144 -8.61 -11.41 -14.09
C ARG A 144 -7.36 -12.29 -13.99
N SER A 145 -7.54 -13.61 -13.86
CA SER A 145 -6.41 -14.55 -13.88
C SER A 145 -5.73 -14.56 -15.24
N LEU A 146 -6.50 -14.53 -16.31
CA LEU A 146 -5.97 -14.43 -17.66
C LEU A 146 -5.29 -13.07 -17.90
N GLN A 147 -5.90 -11.98 -17.42
CA GLN A 147 -5.28 -10.65 -17.47
C GLN A 147 -3.92 -10.63 -16.76
N GLY A 148 -3.85 -11.12 -15.52
CA GLY A 148 -2.61 -11.23 -14.76
C GLY A 148 -1.57 -12.10 -15.45
N PHE A 149 -1.98 -13.25 -16.02
CA PHE A 149 -1.10 -14.12 -16.79
C PHE A 149 -0.52 -13.40 -18.02
N ILE A 150 -1.36 -12.77 -18.85
CA ILE A 150 -0.90 -12.03 -20.04
C ILE A 150 0.09 -10.93 -19.66
N ASN A 151 -0.24 -10.11 -18.65
CA ASN A 151 0.63 -9.02 -18.22
C ASN A 151 1.97 -9.54 -17.71
N ALA A 152 1.97 -10.59 -16.87
CA ALA A 152 3.19 -11.19 -16.34
C ALA A 152 4.10 -11.77 -17.43
N GLN A 153 3.51 -12.42 -18.47
CA GLN A 153 4.30 -12.94 -19.59
C GLN A 153 4.89 -11.78 -20.42
N LYS A 154 4.08 -10.75 -20.73
CA LYS A 154 4.56 -9.57 -21.46
C LYS A 154 5.65 -8.81 -20.70
N GLU A 155 5.50 -8.61 -19.41
CA GLU A 155 6.51 -7.98 -18.54
C GLU A 155 7.80 -8.81 -18.42
N SER A 156 7.69 -10.13 -18.63
CA SER A 156 8.84 -11.03 -18.73
C SER A 156 9.47 -11.06 -20.14
N GLY A 157 8.94 -10.31 -21.10
CA GLY A 157 9.44 -10.28 -22.47
C GLY A 157 8.97 -11.45 -23.34
N LEU A 158 7.90 -12.17 -22.95
CA LEU A 158 7.50 -13.42 -23.57
C LEU A 158 6.16 -13.32 -24.30
N ARG A 159 6.15 -13.78 -25.57
CA ARG A 159 4.94 -13.97 -26.37
C ARG A 159 4.35 -15.36 -26.17
N ALA A 160 3.07 -15.49 -26.44
CA ALA A 160 2.38 -16.78 -26.37
C ALA A 160 3.09 -17.90 -27.19
N SER A 161 3.73 -17.54 -28.31
CA SER A 161 4.39 -18.47 -29.21
C SER A 161 5.64 -19.16 -28.64
N VAL A 162 6.29 -18.58 -27.63
CA VAL A 162 7.52 -19.10 -27.02
C VAL A 162 7.27 -19.77 -25.66
N LEU A 163 6.03 -19.73 -25.18
CA LEU A 163 5.66 -20.31 -23.89
C LEU A 163 5.48 -21.83 -23.97
N SER A 164 5.98 -22.54 -22.99
CA SER A 164 5.73 -23.96 -22.79
C SER A 164 4.56 -24.16 -21.82
N ALA A 165 3.73 -25.18 -22.10
CA ALA A 165 2.56 -25.52 -21.32
C ALA A 165 2.81 -26.80 -20.50
N PRO A 166 3.12 -26.71 -19.19
CA PRO A 166 3.36 -27.90 -18.36
C PRO A 166 2.07 -28.70 -18.07
N ASP A 167 0.93 -28.06 -18.14
CA ASP A 167 -0.38 -28.63 -17.81
C ASP A 167 -1.49 -28.11 -18.77
N PRO A 168 -2.66 -28.78 -18.81
CA PRO A 168 -3.77 -28.40 -19.71
C PRO A 168 -4.35 -27.01 -19.43
N HIS A 169 -4.35 -26.54 -18.17
CA HIS A 169 -4.85 -25.22 -17.81
C HIS A 169 -3.92 -24.13 -18.34
N THR A 170 -2.62 -24.25 -18.11
CA THR A 170 -1.61 -23.33 -18.65
C THR A 170 -1.64 -23.30 -20.18
N ARG A 171 -1.80 -24.45 -20.83
CA ARG A 171 -1.95 -24.50 -22.30
C ARG A 171 -3.11 -23.64 -22.79
N ARG A 172 -4.28 -23.77 -22.14
CA ARG A 172 -5.45 -22.97 -22.49
C ARG A 172 -5.27 -21.48 -22.24
N MET A 173 -4.55 -21.12 -21.16
CA MET A 173 -4.17 -19.71 -20.89
C MET A 173 -3.29 -19.15 -22.02
N ILE A 174 -2.32 -19.93 -22.51
CA ILE A 174 -1.45 -19.54 -23.64
C ILE A 174 -2.25 -19.38 -24.93
N GLU A 175 -3.18 -20.29 -25.23
CA GLU A 175 -4.07 -20.17 -26.39
C GLU A 175 -4.92 -18.90 -26.31
N CYS A 176 -5.48 -18.60 -25.14
CA CYS A 176 -6.23 -17.36 -24.92
C CYS A 176 -5.34 -16.12 -25.07
N TYR A 177 -4.08 -16.17 -24.62
CA TYR A 177 -3.13 -15.08 -24.79
C TYR A 177 -2.83 -14.84 -26.27
N ALA A 178 -2.62 -15.90 -27.07
CA ALA A 178 -2.41 -15.77 -28.50
C ALA A 178 -3.62 -15.13 -29.22
N GLU A 179 -4.84 -15.52 -28.86
CA GLU A 179 -6.06 -14.93 -29.42
C GLU A 179 -6.27 -13.48 -28.95
N TYR A 180 -5.93 -13.18 -27.69
CA TYR A 180 -5.94 -11.82 -27.16
C TYR A 180 -5.05 -10.89 -27.99
N ASP A 181 -3.81 -11.29 -28.28
CA ASP A 181 -2.87 -10.50 -29.07
C ASP A 181 -3.41 -10.28 -30.50
N LYS A 182 -4.05 -11.29 -31.12
CA LYS A 182 -4.67 -11.13 -32.44
C LYS A 182 -5.83 -10.12 -32.43
N ILE A 183 -6.65 -10.13 -31.38
CA ILE A 183 -7.73 -9.16 -31.23
C ILE A 183 -7.16 -7.76 -31.05
N CYS A 184 -6.19 -7.57 -30.16
CA CYS A 184 -5.55 -6.27 -29.97
C CYS A 184 -4.93 -5.74 -31.25
N GLN A 185 -4.26 -6.59 -32.02
CA GLN A 185 -3.69 -6.23 -33.33
C GLN A 185 -4.77 -5.82 -34.34
N ARG A 186 -5.88 -6.56 -34.39
CA ARG A 186 -7.00 -6.27 -35.31
C ARG A 186 -7.73 -4.98 -34.94
N GLU A 187 -7.93 -4.75 -33.62
CA GLU A 187 -8.63 -3.57 -33.13
C GLU A 187 -7.72 -2.33 -33.04
N GLY A 188 -6.41 -2.47 -33.28
CA GLY A 188 -5.46 -1.39 -33.22
C GLY A 188 -5.27 -0.82 -31.81
N VAL A 189 -5.32 -1.69 -30.79
CA VAL A 189 -5.18 -1.33 -29.39
C VAL A 189 -3.98 -2.02 -28.76
N VAL A 190 -3.42 -1.42 -27.71
CA VAL A 190 -2.30 -1.95 -26.96
C VAL A 190 -2.58 -1.81 -25.46
N ASP A 191 -2.20 -2.81 -24.65
CA ASP A 191 -2.18 -2.67 -23.19
C ASP A 191 -0.85 -2.05 -22.70
N PHE A 192 -0.76 -1.73 -21.41
CA PHE A 192 0.43 -1.11 -20.85
C PHE A 192 1.68 -2.00 -20.98
N ALA A 193 1.55 -3.30 -20.75
CA ALA A 193 2.67 -4.23 -20.87
C ALA A 193 3.13 -4.36 -22.35
N GLU A 194 2.20 -4.26 -23.30
CA GLU A 194 2.47 -4.27 -24.74
C GLU A 194 3.33 -3.10 -25.17
N LEU A 195 3.17 -1.91 -24.58
CA LEU A 195 3.98 -0.74 -24.90
C LEU A 195 5.48 -1.06 -24.74
N MET A 196 5.84 -1.68 -23.62
CA MET A 196 7.23 -2.08 -23.35
C MET A 196 7.68 -3.23 -24.25
N LEU A 197 6.90 -4.31 -24.30
CA LEU A 197 7.26 -5.53 -25.03
C LEU A 197 7.45 -5.24 -26.52
N ARG A 198 6.50 -4.57 -27.15
CA ARG A 198 6.57 -4.27 -28.59
C ARG A 198 7.72 -3.32 -28.92
N SER A 199 7.96 -2.32 -28.07
CA SER A 199 9.13 -1.42 -28.25
C SER A 199 10.45 -2.18 -28.12
N TYR A 200 10.54 -3.13 -27.19
CA TYR A 200 11.70 -3.99 -27.03
C TYR A 200 11.92 -4.88 -28.27
N GLU A 201 10.88 -5.59 -28.71
CA GLU A 201 10.95 -6.46 -29.90
C GLU A 201 11.33 -5.71 -31.17
N MET A 202 10.81 -4.50 -31.36
CA MET A 202 11.19 -3.67 -32.52
C MET A 202 12.67 -3.33 -32.53
N LEU A 203 13.21 -2.92 -31.38
CA LEU A 203 14.65 -2.63 -31.27
C LEU A 203 15.49 -3.89 -31.40
N GLN A 204 15.01 -5.04 -30.91
CA GLN A 204 15.71 -6.32 -31.00
C GLN A 204 15.78 -6.81 -32.44
N ASN A 205 14.68 -6.72 -33.19
CA ASN A 205 14.54 -7.33 -34.51
C ASN A 205 14.89 -6.37 -35.67
N ASN A 206 14.96 -5.06 -35.43
CA ASN A 206 15.29 -4.06 -36.44
C ASN A 206 16.61 -3.37 -36.10
N GLU A 207 17.69 -3.86 -36.70
CA GLU A 207 19.03 -3.34 -36.45
C GLU A 207 19.19 -1.87 -36.89
N ILE A 208 18.61 -1.49 -38.03
CA ILE A 208 18.69 -0.11 -38.52
C ILE A 208 18.04 0.84 -37.53
N LEU A 209 16.87 0.47 -37.04
CA LEU A 209 16.15 1.27 -36.05
C LEU A 209 16.93 1.34 -34.73
N ARG A 210 17.48 0.22 -34.26
CA ARG A 210 18.32 0.16 -33.07
C ARG A 210 19.52 1.06 -33.18
N GLN A 211 20.28 0.97 -34.29
CA GLN A 211 21.46 1.80 -34.54
C GLN A 211 21.12 3.30 -34.64
N HIS A 212 19.95 3.65 -35.22
CA HIS A 212 19.47 5.01 -35.22
C HIS A 212 19.36 5.60 -33.82
N TYR A 213 18.75 4.88 -32.87
CA TYR A 213 18.58 5.35 -31.48
C TYR A 213 19.89 5.29 -30.69
N GLN A 214 20.73 4.29 -30.92
CA GLN A 214 22.05 4.19 -30.32
C GLN A 214 22.97 5.35 -30.71
N ASN A 215 22.92 5.78 -32.00
CA ASN A 215 23.66 6.91 -32.46
C ASN A 215 23.05 8.28 -32.05
N ARG A 216 21.76 8.27 -31.74
CA ARG A 216 21.04 9.48 -31.30
C ARG A 216 21.37 9.82 -29.85
N PHE A 217 21.33 8.84 -28.94
CA PHE A 217 21.46 9.09 -27.52
C PHE A 217 22.88 8.86 -27.03
N ASN A 218 23.61 9.97 -26.82
CA ASN A 218 24.94 9.93 -26.23
C ASN A 218 24.88 9.81 -24.70
N HIS A 219 23.78 10.27 -24.08
CA HIS A 219 23.55 10.22 -22.66
C HIS A 219 22.14 9.68 -22.34
N ILE A 220 22.08 8.65 -21.52
CA ILE A 220 20.86 8.11 -20.97
C ILE A 220 20.93 8.24 -19.45
N LEU A 221 19.99 8.99 -18.86
CA LEU A 221 19.91 9.20 -17.42
C LEU A 221 18.66 8.51 -16.88
N VAL A 222 18.80 7.72 -15.83
CA VAL A 222 17.69 6.93 -15.25
C VAL A 222 17.57 7.25 -13.77
N ASP A 223 16.39 7.70 -13.33
CA ASP A 223 16.06 7.90 -11.92
C ASP A 223 15.38 6.65 -11.35
N GLU A 224 15.52 6.44 -10.03
CA GLU A 224 14.96 5.30 -9.28
C GLU A 224 15.28 3.95 -9.95
N PHE A 225 16.52 3.76 -10.37
CA PHE A 225 16.93 2.60 -11.17
C PHE A 225 16.66 1.24 -10.48
N GLN A 226 16.65 1.18 -9.15
CA GLN A 226 16.33 -0.02 -8.36
C GLN A 226 14.90 -0.53 -8.56
N ASP A 227 14.00 0.30 -9.09
CA ASP A 227 12.61 -0.07 -9.34
C ASP A 227 12.37 -0.63 -10.75
N THR A 228 13.42 -0.73 -11.56
CA THR A 228 13.34 -1.27 -12.93
C THR A 228 13.09 -2.78 -12.93
N ASN A 229 12.19 -3.24 -13.82
CA ASN A 229 12.02 -4.66 -14.09
C ASN A 229 13.00 -5.15 -15.18
N LYS A 230 13.02 -6.46 -15.39
CA LYS A 230 13.95 -7.09 -16.37
C LYS A 230 13.75 -6.59 -17.80
N LEU A 231 12.50 -6.39 -18.24
CA LEU A 231 12.19 -5.95 -19.58
C LEU A 231 12.60 -4.47 -19.80
N GLN A 232 12.38 -3.62 -18.78
CA GLN A 232 12.81 -2.22 -18.81
C GLN A 232 14.34 -2.11 -18.92
N TYR A 233 15.05 -2.92 -18.15
CA TYR A 233 16.51 -2.96 -18.25
C TYR A 233 16.98 -3.49 -19.60
N ALA A 234 16.37 -4.55 -20.13
CA ALA A 234 16.69 -5.09 -21.44
C ALA A 234 16.43 -4.08 -22.58
N TRP A 235 15.31 -3.33 -22.50
CA TRP A 235 15.01 -2.26 -23.42
C TRP A 235 16.04 -1.13 -23.36
N LEU A 236 16.44 -0.73 -22.14
CA LEU A 236 17.49 0.28 -21.93
C LEU A 236 18.80 -0.12 -22.62
N LYS A 237 19.22 -1.39 -22.47
CA LYS A 237 20.44 -1.92 -23.11
C LYS A 237 20.40 -1.88 -24.62
N LEU A 238 19.24 -2.14 -25.23
CA LEU A 238 19.09 -2.07 -26.68
C LEU A 238 19.22 -0.64 -27.23
N ILE A 239 18.77 0.35 -26.45
CA ILE A 239 18.89 1.78 -26.83
C ILE A 239 20.29 2.32 -26.56
N ALA A 240 20.96 1.83 -25.53
CA ALA A 240 22.31 2.20 -25.22
C ALA A 240 23.28 1.59 -26.28
N GLY A 241 23.97 2.46 -27.01
CA GLY A 241 25.04 2.05 -27.91
C GLY A 241 26.40 2.04 -27.21
N ASN A 242 27.43 1.59 -27.94
CA ASN A 242 28.80 1.52 -27.41
C ASN A 242 29.37 2.86 -26.93
N ASN A 243 28.87 3.97 -27.49
CA ASN A 243 29.30 5.32 -27.15
C ASN A 243 28.30 6.05 -26.22
N THR A 244 27.27 5.35 -25.73
CA THR A 244 26.27 5.92 -24.86
C THR A 244 26.70 5.84 -23.40
N ALA A 245 26.80 6.97 -22.73
CA ALA A 245 27.00 7.03 -21.29
C ALA A 245 25.65 6.81 -20.57
N VAL A 246 25.49 5.71 -19.85
CA VAL A 246 24.33 5.41 -19.02
C VAL A 246 24.63 5.87 -17.59
N PHE A 247 23.85 6.86 -17.13
CA PHE A 247 23.97 7.44 -15.81
C PHE A 247 22.73 7.05 -14.99
N ALA A 248 22.85 5.99 -14.22
CA ALA A 248 21.77 5.48 -13.37
C ALA A 248 21.89 6.02 -11.95
N VAL A 249 20.79 6.53 -11.42
CA VAL A 249 20.68 6.97 -10.02
C VAL A 249 19.66 6.09 -9.32
N GLY A 250 20.02 5.56 -8.17
CA GLY A 250 19.13 4.68 -7.43
C GLY A 250 19.55 4.47 -5.99
N ASP A 251 18.70 3.77 -5.27
CA ASP A 251 18.88 3.40 -3.87
C ASP A 251 18.39 1.96 -3.66
N ASP A 252 19.31 1.01 -3.57
CA ASP A 252 18.99 -0.40 -3.33
C ASP A 252 18.20 -0.61 -2.04
N ASP A 253 18.44 0.22 -1.01
CA ASP A 253 17.71 0.20 0.26
C ASP A 253 16.27 0.75 0.14
N GLN A 254 15.90 1.38 -0.99
CA GLN A 254 14.54 1.84 -1.29
C GLN A 254 13.82 1.00 -2.36
N SER A 255 14.33 -0.19 -2.70
CA SER A 255 13.64 -1.10 -3.61
C SER A 255 12.51 -1.82 -2.89
N ILE A 256 11.27 -1.35 -3.11
CA ILE A 256 10.05 -1.83 -2.45
C ILE A 256 8.94 -2.21 -3.44
N TYR A 257 9.26 -2.41 -4.72
CA TYR A 257 8.30 -2.75 -5.78
C TYR A 257 8.56 -4.12 -6.43
N ARG A 258 9.15 -5.06 -5.69
CA ARG A 258 9.36 -6.43 -6.16
C ARG A 258 8.07 -7.12 -6.60
N PHE A 259 6.97 -6.88 -5.88
CA PHE A 259 5.62 -7.36 -6.23
C PHE A 259 5.12 -6.82 -7.59
N ARG A 260 5.74 -5.76 -8.13
CA ARG A 260 5.54 -5.23 -9.49
C ARG A 260 6.63 -5.63 -10.47
N GLY A 261 7.44 -6.63 -10.14
CA GLY A 261 8.52 -7.13 -11.00
C GLY A 261 9.84 -6.35 -10.93
N ALA A 262 9.98 -5.36 -10.04
CA ALA A 262 11.25 -4.68 -9.82
C ALA A 262 12.35 -5.68 -9.43
N ASN A 263 13.56 -5.46 -9.96
CA ASN A 263 14.70 -6.35 -9.75
C ASN A 263 15.95 -5.56 -9.35
N VAL A 264 16.28 -5.56 -8.08
CA VAL A 264 17.50 -4.92 -7.54
C VAL A 264 18.77 -5.43 -8.24
N GLY A 265 18.78 -6.71 -8.65
CA GLY A 265 19.90 -7.29 -9.39
C GLY A 265 20.24 -6.55 -10.70
N ASN A 266 19.33 -5.75 -11.23
CA ASN A 266 19.64 -4.89 -12.39
C ASN A 266 20.73 -3.86 -12.09
N MET A 267 20.92 -3.45 -10.82
CA MET A 267 21.99 -2.51 -10.42
C MET A 267 23.37 -3.19 -10.54
N THR A 268 23.49 -4.42 -10.06
CA THR A 268 24.71 -5.21 -10.21
C THR A 268 24.99 -5.54 -11.67
N ALA A 269 23.95 -5.98 -12.40
CA ALA A 269 24.06 -6.24 -13.84
C ALA A 269 24.52 -5.01 -14.63
N LEU A 270 24.02 -3.80 -14.28
CA LEU A 270 24.47 -2.55 -14.91
C LEU A 270 25.97 -2.32 -14.68
N MET A 271 26.47 -2.54 -13.46
CA MET A 271 27.87 -2.35 -13.14
C MET A 271 28.76 -3.30 -13.96
N GLU A 272 28.37 -4.56 -14.05
CA GLU A 272 29.11 -5.58 -14.80
C GLU A 272 29.09 -5.31 -16.31
N GLU A 273 27.90 -5.07 -16.88
CA GLU A 273 27.72 -4.96 -18.33
C GLU A 273 28.21 -3.60 -18.92
N PHE A 274 28.21 -2.55 -18.13
CA PHE A 274 28.71 -1.22 -18.54
C PHE A 274 30.09 -0.89 -17.96
N HIS A 275 30.78 -1.89 -17.37
CA HIS A 275 32.14 -1.80 -16.85
C HIS A 275 32.31 -0.65 -15.85
N ILE A 276 31.40 -0.58 -14.87
CA ILE A 276 31.44 0.39 -13.79
C ILE A 276 32.17 -0.25 -12.59
N ASP A 277 33.40 0.17 -12.34
CA ASP A 277 34.25 -0.42 -11.30
C ASP A 277 33.68 -0.21 -9.88
N ALA A 278 33.13 0.96 -9.61
CA ALA A 278 32.55 1.30 -8.32
C ALA A 278 31.44 2.36 -8.48
N PRO A 279 30.37 2.28 -7.66
CA PRO A 279 29.32 3.30 -7.69
C PRO A 279 29.79 4.60 -7.01
N VAL A 280 29.31 5.72 -7.48
CA VAL A 280 29.40 7.00 -6.78
C VAL A 280 28.40 7.02 -5.64
N LYS A 281 28.84 7.20 -4.39
CA LYS A 281 27.96 7.17 -3.23
C LYS A 281 27.58 8.57 -2.79
N LEU A 282 26.26 8.85 -2.66
CA LEU A 282 25.72 10.06 -2.06
C LEU A 282 25.16 9.72 -0.69
N GLU A 283 25.96 9.90 0.35
CA GLU A 283 25.64 9.51 1.73
C GLU A 283 25.19 10.68 2.60
N GLN A 284 25.48 11.93 2.18
CA GLN A 284 25.04 13.12 2.90
C GLN A 284 23.53 13.32 2.76
N ASN A 285 22.81 13.16 3.85
CA ASN A 285 21.36 13.41 3.93
C ASN A 285 21.10 14.88 4.32
N TYR A 286 20.14 15.51 3.63
CA TYR A 286 19.69 16.89 3.86
C TYR A 286 18.24 16.96 4.35
N ARG A 287 17.61 15.82 4.59
CA ARG A 287 16.19 15.73 4.96
C ARG A 287 15.98 15.59 6.44
N SER A 288 16.62 14.62 7.05
CA SER A 288 16.30 14.13 8.39
C SER A 288 17.37 14.49 9.41
N VAL A 289 16.95 14.66 10.66
CA VAL A 289 17.83 14.83 11.82
C VAL A 289 18.58 13.55 12.18
N GLY A 290 19.65 13.66 12.97
CA GLY A 290 20.60 12.57 13.24
C GLY A 290 19.96 11.30 13.85
N ASN A 291 19.08 11.43 14.85
CA ASN A 291 18.44 10.28 15.51
C ASN A 291 17.59 9.44 14.53
N ILE A 292 16.90 10.09 13.58
CA ILE A 292 16.11 9.41 12.54
C ILE A 292 17.02 8.60 11.63
N LEU A 293 18.16 9.18 11.23
CA LEU A 293 19.12 8.49 10.37
C LEU A 293 19.84 7.34 11.07
N ALA A 294 20.16 7.51 12.36
CA ALA A 294 20.74 6.44 13.16
C ALA A 294 19.82 5.22 13.21
N ALA A 295 18.51 5.44 13.41
CA ALA A 295 17.53 4.38 13.37
C ALA A 295 17.40 3.74 11.96
N ALA A 296 17.35 4.56 10.90
CA ALA A 296 17.25 4.05 9.53
C ALA A 296 18.45 3.19 9.14
N ASN A 297 19.67 3.64 9.45
CA ASN A 297 20.90 2.89 9.19
C ASN A 297 20.93 1.58 9.97
N ALA A 298 20.61 1.59 11.27
CA ALA A 298 20.61 0.40 12.11
C ALA A 298 19.63 -0.66 11.63
N VAL A 299 18.41 -0.26 11.24
CA VAL A 299 17.43 -1.20 10.70
C VAL A 299 17.92 -1.81 9.39
N ILE A 300 18.36 -0.99 8.43
CA ILE A 300 18.70 -1.49 7.09
C ILE A 300 20.01 -2.28 7.07
N GLU A 301 20.90 -2.08 8.03
CA GLU A 301 22.16 -2.82 8.16
C GLU A 301 21.95 -4.32 8.36
N ASN A 302 20.79 -4.76 8.83
CA ASN A 302 20.42 -6.16 8.99
C ASN A 302 20.05 -6.87 7.67
N ASN A 303 20.09 -6.20 6.51
CA ASN A 303 19.96 -6.83 5.20
C ASN A 303 21.33 -7.25 4.67
N ASP A 304 21.45 -8.52 4.20
CA ASP A 304 22.72 -9.09 3.74
C ASP A 304 23.10 -8.60 2.33
N GLU A 305 22.13 -8.53 1.42
CA GLU A 305 22.35 -8.16 0.02
C GLU A 305 22.23 -6.64 -0.20
N ARG A 306 23.28 -5.88 0.19
CA ARG A 306 23.35 -4.42 0.02
C ARG A 306 24.59 -4.01 -0.78
N LEU A 307 24.46 -2.95 -1.57
CA LEU A 307 25.62 -2.31 -2.23
C LEU A 307 26.44 -1.44 -1.26
N GLY A 308 25.99 -1.30 -0.04
CA GLY A 308 26.71 -0.73 1.11
C GLY A 308 26.89 0.78 1.03
N LYS A 309 25.99 1.51 1.71
CA LYS A 309 26.08 2.94 1.98
C LYS A 309 25.56 3.22 3.39
N ASN A 310 26.03 4.30 4.02
CA ASN A 310 25.55 4.76 5.32
C ASN A 310 25.17 6.24 5.21
N LEU A 311 23.93 6.55 5.62
CA LEU A 311 23.49 7.94 5.64
C LEU A 311 24.16 8.70 6.78
N ARG A 312 24.66 9.89 6.45
CA ARG A 312 25.21 10.85 7.43
C ARG A 312 24.53 12.21 7.26
N THR A 313 24.48 13.00 8.29
CA THR A 313 23.95 14.36 8.24
C THR A 313 24.81 15.29 9.07
N ASP A 314 24.88 16.56 8.64
CA ASP A 314 25.47 17.65 9.43
C ASP A 314 24.40 18.33 10.30
N ALA A 315 23.13 17.91 10.20
CA ALA A 315 22.08 18.40 11.07
C ALA A 315 22.27 17.90 12.52
N GLU A 316 21.66 18.60 13.47
CA GLU A 316 21.65 18.18 14.88
C GLU A 316 21.04 16.77 15.04
N ALA A 317 21.32 16.15 16.19
CA ALA A 317 20.73 14.85 16.54
C ALA A 317 19.19 14.86 16.48
N GLY A 318 18.60 16.00 16.85
CA GLY A 318 17.15 16.19 16.90
C GLY A 318 16.48 15.44 18.05
N ASP A 319 15.14 15.42 18.07
CA ASP A 319 14.37 14.69 19.06
C ASP A 319 14.63 13.18 18.94
N LYS A 320 14.63 12.48 20.09
CA LYS A 320 14.59 11.02 20.10
C LYS A 320 13.28 10.52 19.50
N ILE A 321 13.32 9.35 18.86
CA ILE A 321 12.14 8.69 18.28
C ILE A 321 11.19 8.31 19.41
N ARG A 322 9.97 8.77 19.33
CA ARG A 322 8.94 8.55 20.36
C ARG A 322 8.25 7.22 20.13
N TYR A 323 8.47 6.29 21.06
CA TYR A 323 7.83 4.98 21.02
C TYR A 323 6.67 4.93 22.00
N TYR A 324 5.50 4.54 21.51
CA TYR A 324 4.28 4.39 22.31
C TYR A 324 3.67 3.01 22.13
N SER A 325 3.48 2.26 23.22
CA SER A 325 2.77 1.00 23.26
C SER A 325 1.40 1.23 23.89
N ALA A 326 0.39 1.30 23.04
CA ALA A 326 -1.00 1.40 23.44
C ALA A 326 -1.53 0.05 23.93
N PHE A 327 -2.57 0.05 24.75
CA PHE A 327 -3.25 -1.18 25.15
C PHE A 327 -4.12 -1.71 24.01
N THR A 328 -4.86 -0.82 23.33
CA THR A 328 -5.73 -1.14 22.18
C THR A 328 -5.39 -0.28 20.98
N ASP A 329 -5.90 -0.67 19.80
CA ASP A 329 -5.79 0.14 18.57
C ASP A 329 -6.57 1.46 18.64
N LEU A 330 -7.66 1.50 19.40
CA LEU A 330 -8.38 2.74 19.66
C LEU A 330 -7.53 3.71 20.50
N GLU A 331 -6.83 3.21 21.52
CA GLU A 331 -5.89 4.01 22.32
C GLU A 331 -4.69 4.48 21.47
N GLU A 332 -4.19 3.63 20.56
CA GLU A 332 -3.16 4.01 19.59
C GLU A 332 -3.63 5.19 18.71
N ALA A 333 -4.84 5.09 18.16
CA ALA A 333 -5.43 6.14 17.34
C ALA A 333 -5.68 7.43 18.14
N GLN A 334 -6.14 7.32 19.40
CA GLN A 334 -6.33 8.47 20.28
C GLN A 334 -5.01 9.16 20.58
N PHE A 335 -3.93 8.41 20.83
CA PHE A 335 -2.59 8.96 21.01
C PHE A 335 -2.14 9.77 19.78
N ILE A 336 -2.38 9.26 18.57
CA ILE A 336 -2.07 9.98 17.32
C ILE A 336 -2.83 11.30 17.24
N VAL A 337 -4.11 11.30 17.61
CA VAL A 337 -4.95 12.50 17.66
C VAL A 337 -4.39 13.52 18.65
N ASP A 338 -4.05 13.08 19.86
CA ASP A 338 -3.59 13.96 20.94
C ASP A 338 -2.22 14.59 20.60
N GLU A 339 -1.30 13.79 20.05
CA GLU A 339 0.01 14.28 19.58
C GLU A 339 -0.14 15.21 18.36
N THR A 340 -1.09 14.91 17.43
CA THR A 340 -1.39 15.82 16.31
C THR A 340 -1.85 17.18 16.79
N LYS A 341 -2.77 17.23 17.78
CA LYS A 341 -3.21 18.48 18.41
C LYS A 341 -2.08 19.20 19.17
N ALA A 342 -1.14 18.43 19.73
CA ALA A 342 0.04 19.01 20.38
C ALA A 342 0.97 19.66 19.37
N LEU A 343 1.23 18.98 18.24
CA LEU A 343 2.04 19.52 17.14
C LEU A 343 1.40 20.78 16.53
N GLU A 344 0.09 20.80 16.32
CA GLU A 344 -0.63 21.98 15.84
C GLU A 344 -0.46 23.17 16.80
N ARG A 345 -0.56 22.92 18.13
CA ARG A 345 -0.31 23.95 19.15
C ARG A 345 1.15 24.42 19.17
N GLU A 346 2.11 23.57 18.78
CA GLU A 346 3.51 23.96 18.58
C GLU A 346 3.72 24.78 17.29
N GLY A 347 2.68 24.97 16.47
CA GLY A 347 2.70 25.75 15.23
C GLY A 347 3.03 24.95 13.98
N TRP A 348 2.88 23.63 13.99
CA TRP A 348 3.09 22.79 12.81
C TRP A 348 1.81 22.76 11.97
N ASP A 349 2.00 22.84 10.66
CA ASP A 349 0.89 22.70 9.73
C ASP A 349 0.43 21.23 9.60
N LEU A 350 -0.87 20.99 9.51
CA LEU A 350 -1.41 19.63 9.46
C LEU A 350 -0.94 18.85 8.22
N ASP A 351 -0.68 19.52 7.10
CA ASP A 351 -0.14 18.89 5.87
C ASP A 351 1.35 18.49 5.97
N GLU A 352 2.04 18.93 7.04
CA GLU A 352 3.39 18.50 7.39
C GLU A 352 3.41 17.23 8.27
N ILE A 353 2.23 16.71 8.66
CA ILE A 353 2.06 15.56 9.52
C ILE A 353 1.52 14.39 8.69
N ALA A 354 2.20 13.25 8.76
CA ALA A 354 1.75 12.02 8.09
C ALA A 354 1.59 10.85 9.07
N VAL A 355 0.56 10.05 8.82
CA VAL A 355 0.34 8.76 9.49
C VAL A 355 0.52 7.66 8.45
N LEU A 356 1.53 6.83 8.65
CA LEU A 356 1.92 5.77 7.75
C LEU A 356 1.56 4.41 8.35
N TYR A 357 0.92 3.59 7.55
CA TYR A 357 0.52 2.22 7.91
C TYR A 357 0.93 1.22 6.82
N ARG A 358 1.06 -0.06 7.20
CA ARG A 358 1.46 -1.11 6.25
C ARG A 358 0.32 -1.53 5.34
N SER A 359 -0.89 -1.64 5.86
CA SER A 359 -2.10 -2.07 5.14
C SER A 359 -3.20 -1.02 5.25
N ASN A 360 -4.01 -0.88 4.19
CA ASN A 360 -5.13 0.04 4.15
C ASN A 360 -6.22 -0.25 5.20
N ALA A 361 -6.35 -1.49 5.66
CA ALA A 361 -7.30 -1.84 6.72
C ALA A 361 -7.03 -1.09 8.03
N GLN A 362 -5.75 -0.79 8.33
CA GLN A 362 -5.36 -0.07 9.54
C GLN A 362 -5.85 1.38 9.60
N SER A 363 -6.23 1.99 8.46
CA SER A 363 -6.64 3.40 8.42
C SER A 363 -7.96 3.67 9.13
N ARG A 364 -8.90 2.70 9.19
CA ARG A 364 -10.25 2.89 9.70
C ARG A 364 -10.29 3.50 11.12
N VAL A 365 -9.62 2.90 12.07
CA VAL A 365 -9.63 3.36 13.46
C VAL A 365 -9.02 4.76 13.58
N ILE A 366 -7.97 5.04 12.80
CA ILE A 366 -7.30 6.34 12.75
C ILE A 366 -8.21 7.39 12.10
N GLU A 367 -8.83 7.06 10.95
CA GLU A 367 -9.80 7.92 10.26
C GLU A 367 -10.94 8.32 11.19
N GLN A 368 -11.54 7.32 11.87
CA GLN A 368 -12.64 7.54 12.80
C GLN A 368 -12.24 8.43 13.99
N SER A 369 -11.04 8.23 14.55
CA SER A 369 -10.56 9.02 15.68
C SER A 369 -10.26 10.47 15.28
N LEU A 370 -9.67 10.70 14.10
CA LEU A 370 -9.46 12.05 13.54
C LEU A 370 -10.78 12.74 13.26
N PHE A 371 -11.75 12.03 12.64
CA PHE A 371 -13.08 12.53 12.34
C PHE A 371 -13.82 12.98 13.61
N ARG A 372 -13.92 12.10 14.63
CA ARG A 372 -14.56 12.42 15.92
C ARG A 372 -13.91 13.62 16.62
N SER A 373 -12.62 13.82 16.38
CA SER A 373 -11.86 14.92 16.98
C SER A 373 -11.88 16.22 16.15
N GLY A 374 -12.58 16.23 15.01
CA GLY A 374 -12.68 17.39 14.13
C GLY A 374 -11.36 17.77 13.43
N ILE A 375 -10.38 16.84 13.33
CA ILE A 375 -9.12 17.08 12.65
C ILE A 375 -9.29 16.72 11.18
N PRO A 376 -9.06 17.66 10.25
CA PRO A 376 -9.12 17.37 8.82
C PRO A 376 -7.99 16.43 8.42
N TYR A 377 -8.33 15.41 7.62
CA TYR A 377 -7.36 14.45 7.09
C TYR A 377 -7.60 14.18 5.61
N LYS A 378 -6.56 13.70 4.93
CA LYS A 378 -6.58 13.35 3.51
C LYS A 378 -5.91 12.01 3.29
N ILE A 379 -6.59 11.09 2.59
CA ILE A 379 -6.02 9.81 2.22
C ILE A 379 -5.29 9.96 0.90
N TYR A 380 -3.98 9.71 0.93
CA TYR A 380 -3.14 9.80 -0.25
C TYR A 380 -3.10 8.45 -0.97
N GLY A 381 -3.51 8.46 -2.24
CA GLY A 381 -3.46 7.27 -3.10
C GLY A 381 -4.56 6.23 -2.84
N GLY A 382 -5.58 6.54 -2.07
CA GLY A 382 -6.66 5.63 -1.72
C GLY A 382 -8.02 6.29 -1.52
N LEU A 383 -9.04 5.46 -1.31
CA LEU A 383 -10.39 5.86 -0.88
C LEU A 383 -10.49 5.70 0.63
N ARG A 384 -11.34 6.51 1.26
CA ARG A 384 -11.72 6.32 2.67
C ARG A 384 -12.27 4.92 2.90
N PHE A 385 -12.20 4.44 4.13
CA PHE A 385 -12.63 3.08 4.46
C PHE A 385 -14.04 2.76 3.94
N TYR A 386 -15.03 3.57 4.29
CA TYR A 386 -16.42 3.35 3.86
C TYR A 386 -16.69 3.68 2.38
N GLU A 387 -15.75 4.28 1.66
CA GLU A 387 -15.86 4.55 0.22
C GLU A 387 -15.28 3.42 -0.64
N ARG A 388 -14.53 2.49 -0.04
CA ARG A 388 -13.93 1.34 -0.75
C ARG A 388 -15.01 0.45 -1.35
N GLN A 389 -14.74 -0.06 -2.53
CA GLN A 389 -15.73 -0.79 -3.35
C GLN A 389 -16.28 -2.02 -2.62
N GLU A 390 -15.41 -2.81 -2.00
CA GLU A 390 -15.77 -4.01 -1.22
C GLU A 390 -16.67 -3.65 -0.03
N ILE A 391 -16.38 -2.55 0.64
CA ILE A 391 -17.18 -2.05 1.77
C ILE A 391 -18.53 -1.54 1.28
N LYS A 392 -18.57 -0.76 0.19
CA LYS A 392 -19.83 -0.30 -0.41
C LYS A 392 -20.72 -1.46 -0.88
N HIS A 393 -20.13 -2.59 -1.32
CA HIS A 393 -20.91 -3.78 -1.65
C HIS A 393 -21.50 -4.43 -0.40
N ALA A 394 -20.72 -4.61 0.68
CA ALA A 394 -21.20 -5.17 1.92
C ALA A 394 -22.31 -4.30 2.56
N LEU A 395 -22.10 -2.98 2.60
CA LEU A 395 -23.10 -2.02 3.09
C LEU A 395 -24.38 -2.02 2.23
N ALA A 396 -24.28 -2.23 0.91
CA ALA A 396 -25.45 -2.31 0.05
C ALA A 396 -26.30 -3.56 0.37
N TYR A 397 -25.69 -4.70 0.69
CA TYR A 397 -26.43 -5.86 1.20
C TYR A 397 -27.08 -5.57 2.56
N LEU A 398 -26.38 -4.90 3.46
CA LEU A 398 -26.89 -4.51 4.77
C LEU A 398 -28.08 -3.54 4.64
N ARG A 399 -28.02 -2.58 3.71
CA ARG A 399 -29.13 -1.66 3.37
C ARG A 399 -30.35 -2.42 2.89
N LEU A 400 -30.18 -3.39 1.97
CA LEU A 400 -31.28 -4.22 1.48
C LEU A 400 -31.88 -5.13 2.56
N ALA A 401 -31.08 -5.58 3.52
CA ALA A 401 -31.60 -6.35 4.66
C ALA A 401 -32.58 -5.54 5.51
N VAL A 402 -32.39 -4.24 5.61
CA VAL A 402 -33.30 -3.32 6.34
C VAL A 402 -34.37 -2.76 5.43
N ASN A 403 -34.00 -2.26 4.27
CA ASN A 403 -34.89 -1.64 3.29
C ASN A 403 -34.70 -2.27 1.90
N PRO A 404 -35.51 -3.25 1.49
CA PRO A 404 -35.38 -3.90 0.18
C PRO A 404 -35.75 -2.98 -0.99
N ASP A 405 -36.50 -1.89 -0.72
CA ASP A 405 -36.93 -0.94 -1.74
C ASP A 405 -35.83 0.12 -2.06
N ASP A 406 -34.61 -0.07 -1.56
CA ASP A 406 -33.45 0.74 -1.93
C ASP A 406 -32.91 0.31 -3.30
N ASP A 407 -33.43 0.92 -4.35
CA ASP A 407 -33.07 0.63 -5.74
C ASP A 407 -31.57 0.79 -6.02
N ASN A 408 -30.90 1.77 -5.38
CA ASN A 408 -29.48 2.00 -5.56
C ASN A 408 -28.65 0.86 -4.97
N ALA A 409 -29.00 0.40 -3.77
CA ALA A 409 -28.36 -0.75 -3.15
C ALA A 409 -28.64 -2.03 -3.95
N LEU A 410 -29.87 -2.23 -4.43
CA LEU A 410 -30.26 -3.37 -5.23
C LEU A 410 -29.45 -3.42 -6.53
N LEU A 411 -29.42 -2.35 -7.32
CA LEU A 411 -28.69 -2.29 -8.58
C LEU A 411 -27.18 -2.51 -8.38
N ARG A 412 -26.64 -2.10 -7.24
CA ARG A 412 -25.23 -2.32 -6.92
C ARG A 412 -24.87 -3.78 -6.74
N VAL A 413 -25.75 -4.59 -6.15
CA VAL A 413 -25.39 -5.96 -5.70
C VAL A 413 -26.20 -7.08 -6.34
N ILE A 414 -27.22 -6.80 -7.13
CA ILE A 414 -28.06 -7.84 -7.75
C ILE A 414 -27.24 -8.85 -8.58
N ASN A 415 -26.17 -8.40 -9.21
CA ASN A 415 -25.24 -9.25 -9.95
C ASN A 415 -23.79 -9.16 -9.41
N PHE A 416 -23.60 -8.79 -8.17
CA PHE A 416 -22.28 -8.77 -7.53
C PHE A 416 -22.31 -9.46 -6.16
N PRO A 417 -21.51 -10.53 -5.94
CA PRO A 417 -20.68 -11.24 -6.93
C PRO A 417 -21.46 -11.76 -8.16
N PRO A 418 -20.79 -12.11 -9.27
CA PRO A 418 -21.48 -12.51 -10.51
C PRO A 418 -22.46 -13.66 -10.30
N ARG A 419 -23.75 -13.44 -10.60
CA ARG A 419 -24.85 -14.43 -10.49
C ARG A 419 -25.47 -14.77 -11.83
N GLY A 420 -24.93 -14.21 -12.92
CA GLY A 420 -25.47 -14.36 -14.26
C GLY A 420 -26.80 -13.62 -14.48
N ILE A 421 -27.05 -12.56 -13.70
CA ILE A 421 -28.12 -11.59 -13.91
C ILE A 421 -27.55 -10.47 -14.80
N GLY A 422 -27.74 -10.58 -16.11
CA GLY A 422 -27.18 -9.64 -17.09
C GLY A 422 -27.96 -8.34 -17.21
N ALA A 423 -27.38 -7.36 -17.90
CA ALA A 423 -27.97 -6.02 -18.12
C ALA A 423 -29.40 -6.08 -18.65
N ARG A 424 -29.67 -6.95 -19.62
CA ARG A 424 -31.02 -7.12 -20.19
C ARG A 424 -32.06 -7.57 -19.15
N THR A 425 -31.66 -8.38 -18.16
CA THR A 425 -32.58 -8.79 -17.08
C THR A 425 -32.88 -7.61 -16.17
N ILE A 426 -31.85 -6.80 -15.87
CA ILE A 426 -32.01 -5.58 -15.06
C ILE A 426 -32.88 -4.57 -15.78
N GLU A 427 -32.67 -4.32 -17.07
CA GLU A 427 -33.51 -3.46 -17.90
C GLU A 427 -34.96 -3.90 -17.90
N ASN A 428 -35.25 -5.21 -18.02
CA ASN A 428 -36.61 -5.75 -17.96
C ASN A 428 -37.25 -5.51 -16.60
N LEU A 429 -36.49 -5.63 -15.49
CA LEU A 429 -36.99 -5.32 -14.14
C LEU A 429 -37.31 -3.85 -14.00
N GLN A 430 -36.45 -2.96 -14.48
CA GLN A 430 -36.65 -1.51 -14.47
C GLN A 430 -37.88 -1.10 -15.31
N THR A 431 -38.06 -1.70 -16.48
CA THR A 431 -39.24 -1.49 -17.33
C THR A 431 -40.51 -1.92 -16.62
N ALA A 432 -40.53 -3.12 -16.04
CA ALA A 432 -41.67 -3.62 -15.28
C ALA A 432 -41.98 -2.75 -14.04
N SER A 433 -40.97 -2.31 -13.34
CA SER A 433 -41.10 -1.36 -12.21
C SER A 433 -41.78 -0.06 -12.65
N ASN A 434 -41.30 0.54 -13.73
CA ASN A 434 -41.84 1.79 -14.26
C ASN A 434 -43.28 1.64 -14.80
N GLU A 435 -43.57 0.56 -15.56
CA GLU A 435 -44.89 0.32 -16.18
C GLU A 435 -45.95 0.03 -15.12
N GLN A 436 -45.60 -0.66 -14.04
CA GLN A 436 -46.54 -1.06 -12.99
C GLN A 436 -46.58 -0.09 -11.81
N GLY A 437 -45.70 0.93 -11.76
CA GLY A 437 -45.61 1.88 -10.65
C GLY A 437 -45.21 1.22 -9.32
N ILE A 438 -44.40 0.14 -9.38
CA ILE A 438 -43.92 -0.65 -8.22
C ILE A 438 -42.43 -0.45 -8.04
N THR A 439 -41.88 -0.82 -6.86
CA THR A 439 -40.44 -0.74 -6.60
C THR A 439 -39.67 -1.79 -7.43
N LEU A 440 -38.39 -1.57 -7.64
CA LEU A 440 -37.54 -2.55 -8.37
C LEU A 440 -37.46 -3.88 -7.62
N TRP A 441 -37.53 -3.87 -6.29
CA TRP A 441 -37.63 -5.05 -5.44
C TRP A 441 -38.92 -5.83 -5.72
N GLN A 442 -40.06 -5.15 -5.75
CA GLN A 442 -41.35 -5.78 -6.06
C GLN A 442 -41.37 -6.37 -7.46
N ALA A 443 -40.76 -5.67 -8.43
CA ALA A 443 -40.59 -6.20 -9.79
C ALA A 443 -39.70 -7.45 -9.80
N ALA A 444 -38.64 -7.50 -8.99
CA ALA A 444 -37.78 -8.68 -8.84
C ALA A 444 -38.52 -9.84 -8.19
N CYS A 445 -39.31 -9.61 -7.16
CA CYS A 445 -40.17 -10.61 -6.53
C CYS A 445 -41.20 -11.19 -7.52
N ASN A 446 -41.86 -10.34 -8.32
CA ASN A 446 -42.86 -10.73 -9.31
C ASN A 446 -42.26 -11.52 -10.51
N ALA A 447 -41.01 -11.22 -10.87
CA ALA A 447 -40.29 -11.93 -11.94
C ALA A 447 -39.85 -13.35 -11.55
N GLY A 448 -39.85 -13.68 -10.25
CA GLY A 448 -39.19 -14.83 -9.66
C GLY A 448 -39.48 -16.20 -10.27
N ALA A 449 -40.73 -16.49 -10.71
CA ALA A 449 -41.07 -17.78 -11.32
C ALA A 449 -40.49 -17.95 -12.73
N LYS A 450 -40.24 -16.86 -13.46
CA LYS A 450 -39.71 -16.86 -14.83
C LYS A 450 -38.21 -16.61 -14.92
N ALA A 451 -37.57 -16.18 -13.85
CA ALA A 451 -36.15 -15.81 -13.77
C ALA A 451 -35.47 -16.44 -12.54
N ALA A 452 -35.12 -17.71 -12.61
CA ALA A 452 -34.60 -18.51 -11.48
C ALA A 452 -33.41 -17.84 -10.76
N LYS A 453 -32.55 -17.10 -11.46
CA LYS A 453 -31.40 -16.37 -10.88
C LYS A 453 -31.83 -15.16 -10.04
N VAL A 454 -32.86 -14.43 -10.52
CA VAL A 454 -33.44 -13.31 -9.74
C VAL A 454 -34.15 -13.84 -8.49
N ALA A 455 -34.87 -14.95 -8.62
CA ALA A 455 -35.53 -15.63 -7.49
C ALA A 455 -34.52 -16.11 -6.44
N ALA A 456 -33.36 -16.60 -6.86
CA ALA A 456 -32.26 -16.95 -5.93
C ALA A 456 -31.72 -15.73 -5.19
N PHE A 457 -31.54 -14.59 -5.87
CA PHE A 457 -31.15 -13.33 -5.24
C PHE A 457 -32.21 -12.82 -4.27
N VAL A 458 -33.49 -12.86 -4.65
CA VAL A 458 -34.60 -12.47 -3.76
C VAL A 458 -34.58 -13.31 -2.48
N ARG A 459 -34.46 -14.64 -2.59
CA ARG A 459 -34.36 -15.53 -1.41
C ARG A 459 -33.16 -15.19 -0.52
N LEU A 460 -32.01 -14.85 -1.11
CA LEU A 460 -30.85 -14.42 -0.35
C LEU A 460 -31.16 -13.18 0.50
N ILE A 461 -31.73 -12.14 -0.12
CA ILE A 461 -32.08 -10.90 0.61
C ILE A 461 -33.15 -11.16 1.68
N GLU A 462 -34.18 -11.99 1.39
CA GLU A 462 -35.19 -12.37 2.39
C GLU A 462 -34.57 -13.13 3.56
N ALA A 463 -33.61 -14.03 3.32
CA ALA A 463 -32.90 -14.74 4.38
C ALA A 463 -32.10 -13.78 5.28
N LEU A 464 -31.41 -12.78 4.69
CA LEU A 464 -30.70 -11.75 5.44
C LEU A 464 -31.65 -10.85 6.24
N ARG A 465 -32.81 -10.48 5.66
CA ARG A 465 -33.85 -9.70 6.35
C ARG A 465 -34.40 -10.42 7.59
N ASN A 466 -34.59 -11.74 7.51
CA ASN A 466 -35.09 -12.53 8.63
C ASN A 466 -34.09 -12.61 9.80
N GLN A 467 -32.82 -12.24 9.58
CA GLN A 467 -31.81 -12.16 10.64
C GLN A 467 -31.86 -10.83 11.39
N VAL A 468 -32.44 -9.79 10.80
CA VAL A 468 -32.58 -8.44 11.42
C VAL A 468 -33.45 -8.55 12.66
N GLY A 469 -32.94 -8.05 13.79
CA GLY A 469 -33.59 -8.12 15.09
C GLY A 469 -33.47 -9.48 15.80
N GLN A 470 -32.95 -10.52 15.16
CA GLN A 470 -32.72 -11.82 15.75
C GLN A 470 -31.24 -12.07 16.08
N MET A 471 -30.33 -11.42 15.35
CA MET A 471 -28.88 -11.54 15.51
C MET A 471 -28.25 -10.18 15.78
N PRO A 472 -27.12 -10.13 16.49
CA PRO A 472 -26.33 -8.90 16.64
C PRO A 472 -25.78 -8.41 15.30
N LEU A 473 -25.57 -7.09 15.14
CA LEU A 473 -25.04 -6.46 13.93
C LEU A 473 -23.76 -7.14 13.38
N PRO A 474 -22.76 -7.47 14.19
CA PRO A 474 -21.56 -8.15 13.67
C PRO A 474 -21.86 -9.50 13.02
N GLU A 475 -22.75 -10.30 13.63
CA GLU A 475 -23.14 -11.62 13.09
C GLU A 475 -23.91 -11.49 11.77
N ILE A 476 -24.76 -10.46 11.65
CA ILE A 476 -25.45 -10.14 10.38
C ILE A 476 -24.44 -9.79 9.30
N ILE A 477 -23.41 -8.98 9.58
CA ILE A 477 -22.37 -8.64 8.61
C ILE A 477 -21.57 -9.88 8.21
N VAL A 478 -21.17 -10.73 9.16
CA VAL A 478 -20.51 -12.02 8.86
C VAL A 478 -21.39 -12.89 7.96
N GLY A 479 -22.69 -13.00 8.28
CA GLY A 479 -23.68 -13.68 7.44
C GLY A 479 -23.73 -13.11 6.02
N ILE A 480 -23.80 -11.77 5.89
CA ILE A 480 -23.79 -11.08 4.58
C ILE A 480 -22.54 -11.44 3.79
N LEU A 481 -21.36 -11.33 4.39
CA LEU A 481 -20.08 -11.58 3.69
C LEU A 481 -19.98 -13.02 3.18
N LYS A 482 -20.48 -13.98 3.98
CA LYS A 482 -20.49 -15.42 3.64
C LYS A 482 -21.57 -15.74 2.63
N ASP A 483 -22.84 -15.45 2.94
CA ASP A 483 -24.01 -15.92 2.17
C ASP A 483 -24.16 -15.21 0.83
N SER A 484 -23.74 -13.94 0.74
CA SER A 484 -23.64 -13.22 -0.53
C SER A 484 -22.53 -13.75 -1.44
N GLY A 485 -21.53 -14.46 -0.88
CA GLY A 485 -20.35 -14.92 -1.59
C GLY A 485 -19.29 -13.85 -1.78
N LEU A 486 -19.35 -12.69 -1.07
CA LEU A 486 -18.39 -11.60 -1.20
C LEU A 486 -16.98 -12.04 -0.81
N THR A 487 -16.82 -12.69 0.35
CA THR A 487 -15.52 -13.18 0.82
C THR A 487 -14.91 -14.16 -0.15
N GLU A 488 -15.69 -15.15 -0.63
CA GLU A 488 -15.22 -16.14 -1.57
C GLU A 488 -14.88 -15.53 -2.94
N HIS A 489 -15.65 -14.54 -3.38
CA HIS A 489 -15.37 -13.80 -4.60
C HIS A 489 -14.00 -13.11 -4.55
N TYR A 490 -13.66 -12.42 -3.45
CA TYR A 490 -12.36 -11.78 -3.32
C TYR A 490 -11.22 -12.77 -3.03
N ARG A 491 -11.49 -13.89 -2.34
CA ARG A 491 -10.51 -14.96 -2.11
C ARG A 491 -10.08 -15.66 -3.41
N THR A 492 -11.02 -15.90 -4.31
CA THR A 492 -10.77 -16.62 -5.57
C THR A 492 -10.27 -15.73 -6.70
N GLN A 493 -10.36 -14.41 -6.57
CA GLN A 493 -9.76 -13.48 -7.51
C GLN A 493 -8.23 -13.48 -7.36
N LYS A 494 -7.52 -13.94 -8.40
CA LYS A 494 -6.05 -13.84 -8.46
C LYS A 494 -5.64 -12.38 -8.60
N GLY A 495 -4.71 -11.95 -7.77
CA GLY A 495 -4.21 -10.59 -7.62
C GLY A 495 -4.05 -10.28 -6.14
N ASP A 496 -3.45 -9.18 -5.81
CA ASP A 496 -3.32 -8.70 -4.43
C ASP A 496 -4.70 -8.24 -3.91
N ASN A 497 -5.52 -9.22 -3.53
CA ASN A 497 -6.85 -8.99 -2.97
C ASN A 497 -6.86 -9.12 -1.44
N GLN A 498 -5.70 -9.34 -0.83
CA GLN A 498 -5.61 -9.47 0.62
C GLN A 498 -6.08 -8.18 1.30
N ASP A 499 -5.67 -7.03 0.80
CA ASP A 499 -6.17 -5.72 1.29
C ASP A 499 -7.71 -5.63 1.32
N ARG A 500 -8.38 -6.25 0.35
CA ARG A 500 -9.86 -6.24 0.31
C ARG A 500 -10.47 -7.20 1.31
N LEU A 501 -9.87 -8.37 1.51
CA LEU A 501 -10.29 -9.30 2.55
C LEU A 501 -10.06 -8.68 3.92
N ASP A 502 -8.90 -8.08 4.16
CA ASP A 502 -8.59 -7.36 5.39
C ASP A 502 -9.60 -6.21 5.65
N ASN A 503 -10.01 -5.49 4.58
CA ASN A 503 -11.04 -4.46 4.68
C ASN A 503 -12.42 -5.04 5.07
N LEU A 504 -12.81 -6.20 4.52
CA LEU A 504 -14.07 -6.85 4.89
C LEU A 504 -14.05 -7.36 6.32
N ASP A 505 -12.92 -7.89 6.79
CA ASP A 505 -12.73 -8.30 8.17
C ASP A 505 -12.77 -7.09 9.11
N GLU A 506 -12.19 -5.98 8.68
CA GLU A 506 -12.21 -4.71 9.42
C GLU A 506 -13.63 -4.11 9.49
N LEU A 507 -14.49 -4.37 8.52
CA LEU A 507 -15.91 -3.99 8.60
C LEU A 507 -16.63 -4.77 9.72
N VAL A 508 -16.28 -6.05 9.94
CA VAL A 508 -16.81 -6.83 11.05
C VAL A 508 -16.34 -6.26 12.39
N ASN A 509 -15.04 -5.90 12.50
CA ASN A 509 -14.50 -5.25 13.69
C ASN A 509 -15.20 -3.91 13.96
N ALA A 510 -15.43 -3.10 12.92
CA ALA A 510 -16.18 -1.85 13.04
C ALA A 510 -17.57 -2.05 13.62
N ALA A 511 -18.26 -3.13 13.23
CA ALA A 511 -19.57 -3.45 13.74
C ALA A 511 -19.56 -3.96 15.21
N ILE A 512 -18.48 -4.63 15.63
CA ILE A 512 -18.30 -5.09 17.03
C ILE A 512 -18.07 -3.89 17.97
N GLU A 513 -17.26 -2.93 17.52
CA GLU A 513 -16.91 -1.74 18.29
C GLU A 513 -18.03 -0.69 18.31
N PHE A 514 -18.95 -0.76 17.33
CA PHE A 514 -20.02 0.23 17.17
C PHE A 514 -21.03 0.15 18.32
N LYS A 515 -21.22 1.28 18.99
CA LYS A 515 -22.27 1.47 19.99
C LYS A 515 -23.30 2.46 19.43
N PRO A 516 -24.58 2.08 19.33
CA PRO A 516 -25.63 2.99 18.83
C PRO A 516 -25.72 4.32 19.59
N GLU A 517 -25.33 4.31 20.87
CA GLU A 517 -25.29 5.48 21.76
C GLU A 517 -24.21 6.51 21.35
N ASP A 518 -23.14 6.07 20.66
CA ASP A 518 -22.07 6.93 20.17
C ASP A 518 -22.44 7.66 18.86
N SER A 519 -23.59 7.33 18.25
CA SER A 519 -24.06 8.01 17.06
C SER A 519 -24.73 9.34 17.46
N ASN A 520 -24.34 10.46 16.81
CA ASN A 520 -24.86 11.81 17.02
C ASN A 520 -26.36 11.95 16.62
N PHE A 521 -27.20 10.98 16.99
CA PHE A 521 -28.62 11.00 16.73
C PHE A 521 -29.41 11.74 17.83
N GLU A 522 -28.96 12.93 18.24
CA GLU A 522 -29.73 13.78 19.16
C GLU A 522 -31.12 14.22 18.62
N THR A 523 -31.45 13.84 17.39
CA THR A 523 -32.68 14.31 16.70
C THR A 523 -33.64 13.20 16.26
N LEU A 524 -33.43 11.93 16.65
CA LEU A 524 -34.41 10.89 16.33
C LEU A 524 -35.61 10.92 17.30
N PRO A 525 -36.85 10.69 16.81
CA PRO A 525 -38.02 10.53 17.66
C PRO A 525 -37.81 9.38 18.65
N GLU A 526 -38.24 9.56 19.90
CA GLU A 526 -38.09 8.58 21.00
C GLU A 526 -38.61 7.17 20.71
N ASN A 527 -39.42 7.00 19.65
CA ASN A 527 -40.01 5.72 19.26
C ASN A 527 -39.14 4.86 18.33
N ILE A 528 -37.97 5.33 17.85
CA ILE A 528 -37.10 4.60 16.90
C ILE A 528 -36.11 3.68 17.63
N SER A 529 -35.80 3.97 18.89
CA SER A 529 -34.89 3.14 19.70
C SER A 529 -35.40 1.70 19.93
N ASP A 530 -36.72 1.48 19.80
CA ASP A 530 -37.36 0.17 19.98
C ASP A 530 -37.41 -0.67 18.69
N ASP A 531 -37.01 -0.11 17.56
CA ASP A 531 -36.97 -0.84 16.29
C ASP A 531 -35.82 -1.86 16.30
N PRO A 532 -36.10 -3.15 16.06
CA PRO A 532 -35.05 -4.17 15.96
C PRO A 532 -33.96 -3.85 14.90
N ALA A 533 -34.27 -3.04 13.90
CA ALA A 533 -33.30 -2.60 12.88
C ALA A 533 -32.46 -1.38 13.33
N PHE A 534 -32.77 -0.77 14.49
CA PHE A 534 -32.12 0.46 14.94
C PHE A 534 -30.58 0.39 14.99
N PRO A 535 -29.93 -0.70 15.51
CA PRO A 535 -28.47 -0.80 15.50
C PRO A 535 -27.88 -0.76 14.07
N ILE A 536 -28.56 -1.38 13.11
CA ILE A 536 -28.12 -1.41 11.72
C ILE A 536 -28.28 -0.02 11.07
N LEU A 537 -29.43 0.62 11.28
CA LEU A 537 -29.72 1.95 10.74
C LEU A 537 -28.72 2.99 11.28
N SER A 538 -28.43 2.92 12.60
CA SER A 538 -27.43 3.78 13.23
C SER A 538 -26.04 3.55 12.67
N PHE A 539 -25.63 2.30 12.46
CA PHE A 539 -24.35 1.96 11.85
C PHE A 539 -24.24 2.47 10.40
N LEU A 540 -25.28 2.26 9.58
CA LEU A 540 -25.32 2.72 8.20
C LEU A 540 -25.26 4.25 8.10
N SER A 541 -25.94 4.95 9.02
CA SER A 541 -25.91 6.42 9.08
C SER A 541 -24.52 6.93 9.50
N ASN A 542 -23.90 6.29 10.50
CA ASN A 542 -22.53 6.63 10.88
C ASN A 542 -21.54 6.42 9.72
N ALA A 543 -21.63 5.28 9.02
CA ALA A 543 -20.83 5.00 7.84
C ALA A 543 -21.05 6.01 6.70
N ALA A 544 -22.30 6.49 6.52
CA ALA A 544 -22.62 7.51 5.53
C ALA A 544 -22.05 8.87 5.90
N LEU A 545 -22.11 9.27 7.17
CA LEU A 545 -21.54 10.52 7.67
C LEU A 545 -20.02 10.53 7.56
N GLU A 546 -19.36 9.45 7.97
CA GLU A 546 -17.91 9.31 7.84
C GLU A 546 -17.44 9.30 6.37
N SER A 547 -18.29 8.92 5.42
CA SER A 547 -17.99 8.98 3.99
C SER A 547 -18.22 10.37 3.37
N GLY A 548 -19.12 11.21 3.92
CA GLY A 548 -19.64 12.43 3.29
C GLY A 548 -18.95 13.73 3.68
N GLU A 549 -18.53 13.91 4.93
CA GLU A 549 -18.05 15.18 5.47
C GLU A 549 -16.58 15.12 5.88
N ASN A 550 -15.82 16.21 5.67
CA ASN A 550 -14.44 16.45 6.10
C ASN A 550 -13.28 15.85 5.25
N GLN A 551 -13.44 15.69 3.93
CA GLN A 551 -12.25 15.85 3.11
C GLN A 551 -11.87 17.33 3.13
N ALA A 552 -10.62 17.61 3.53
CA ALA A 552 -10.05 18.93 3.36
C ALA A 552 -10.35 19.43 1.94
N GLY A 553 -10.99 20.57 1.82
CA GLY A 553 -11.26 21.21 0.53
C GLY A 553 -9.95 21.39 -0.25
N ALA A 554 -10.03 21.62 -1.57
CA ALA A 554 -8.84 21.89 -2.35
C ALA A 554 -8.11 23.11 -1.76
N GLY A 555 -6.92 22.88 -1.16
CA GLY A 555 -6.11 23.92 -0.50
C GLY A 555 -6.20 23.97 1.04
N GLU A 556 -7.02 23.16 1.68
CA GLU A 556 -7.08 23.04 3.14
C GLU A 556 -5.95 22.16 3.66
N LYS A 557 -5.26 22.61 4.73
CA LYS A 557 -4.21 21.85 5.41
C LYS A 557 -4.82 20.69 6.19
N ALA A 558 -4.30 19.48 5.99
CA ALA A 558 -4.88 18.27 6.55
C ALA A 558 -3.80 17.22 6.82
N VAL A 559 -4.00 16.38 7.84
CA VAL A 559 -3.13 15.24 8.14
C VAL A 559 -3.13 14.25 6.98
N GLN A 560 -1.95 13.78 6.58
CA GLN A 560 -1.77 12.89 5.43
C GLN A 560 -1.77 11.43 5.87
N LEU A 561 -2.78 10.67 5.49
CA LEU A 561 -2.90 9.24 5.76
C LEU A 561 -2.53 8.43 4.52
N MET A 562 -1.60 7.48 4.65
CA MET A 562 -1.20 6.66 3.51
C MET A 562 -0.49 5.36 3.93
N THR A 563 -0.45 4.39 3.00
CA THR A 563 0.43 3.25 3.18
C THR A 563 1.89 3.67 3.06
N VAL A 564 2.80 2.92 3.69
CA VAL A 564 4.25 3.17 3.55
C VAL A 564 4.69 3.16 2.09
N HIS A 565 4.14 2.26 1.25
CA HIS A 565 4.45 2.22 -0.19
C HIS A 565 4.07 3.52 -0.90
N ALA A 566 2.92 4.10 -0.57
CA ALA A 566 2.46 5.36 -1.17
C ALA A 566 3.29 6.57 -0.72
N SER A 567 4.00 6.46 0.41
CA SER A 567 4.85 7.55 0.94
C SER A 567 6.20 7.68 0.23
N LYS A 568 6.58 6.70 -0.63
CA LYS A 568 7.85 6.78 -1.38
C LYS A 568 7.89 8.04 -2.24
N GLY A 569 8.97 8.80 -2.13
CA GLY A 569 9.15 10.09 -2.81
C GLY A 569 8.58 11.29 -2.05
N LEU A 570 7.81 11.08 -0.98
CA LEU A 570 7.29 12.15 -0.12
C LEU A 570 8.18 12.35 1.12
N GLU A 571 7.93 13.47 1.86
CA GLU A 571 8.61 13.78 3.12
C GLU A 571 7.74 14.69 3.97
N PHE A 572 7.79 14.51 5.29
CA PHE A 572 6.94 15.20 6.25
C PHE A 572 7.77 15.64 7.48
N ASN A 573 7.37 16.71 8.12
CA ASN A 573 8.06 17.19 9.34
C ASN A 573 7.83 16.22 10.51
N ALA A 574 6.62 15.71 10.68
CA ALA A 574 6.30 14.66 11.64
C ALA A 574 5.70 13.43 10.96
N VAL A 575 6.14 12.24 11.38
CA VAL A 575 5.64 10.96 10.85
C VAL A 575 5.27 10.05 12.01
N PHE A 576 4.07 9.47 11.95
CA PHE A 576 3.62 8.37 12.79
C PHE A 576 3.70 7.07 12.00
N LEU A 577 4.45 6.09 12.49
CA LEU A 577 4.50 4.71 11.99
C LEU A 577 3.64 3.86 12.90
N THR A 578 2.49 3.37 12.40
CA THR A 578 1.46 2.71 13.21
C THR A 578 1.43 1.21 13.00
N GLY A 579 0.96 0.48 14.02
CA GLY A 579 0.82 -0.97 13.94
C GLY A 579 2.14 -1.70 13.83
N MET A 580 3.15 -1.27 14.59
CA MET A 580 4.49 -1.86 14.58
C MET A 580 4.53 -3.16 15.36
N GLU A 581 3.87 -4.19 14.80
CA GLU A 581 3.65 -5.51 15.38
C GLU A 581 4.07 -6.62 14.42
N GLU A 582 4.63 -7.71 14.97
CA GLU A 582 4.91 -8.93 14.20
C GLU A 582 3.65 -9.45 13.53
N GLY A 583 3.77 -9.86 12.26
CA GLY A 583 2.65 -10.30 11.43
C GLY A 583 1.91 -9.16 10.72
N ARG A 584 2.07 -7.89 11.18
CA ARG A 584 1.54 -6.68 10.53
C ARG A 584 2.61 -5.91 9.81
N PHE A 585 3.66 -5.52 10.51
CA PHE A 585 4.83 -4.89 9.94
C PHE A 585 6.08 -5.40 10.69
N PRO A 586 6.78 -6.43 10.14
CA PRO A 586 6.63 -7.06 8.82
C PRO A 586 5.34 -7.85 8.65
N SER A 587 4.80 -7.86 7.41
CA SER A 587 3.60 -8.61 7.06
C SER A 587 3.88 -10.13 7.06
N GLU A 588 2.98 -10.92 7.67
CA GLU A 588 3.11 -12.39 7.71
C GLU A 588 3.18 -13.00 6.29
N MET A 589 2.41 -12.48 5.35
CA MET A 589 2.42 -12.95 3.97
C MET A 589 3.78 -12.70 3.30
N SER A 590 4.34 -11.51 3.50
CA SER A 590 5.66 -11.18 2.95
C SER A 590 6.75 -12.07 3.55
N LEU A 591 6.65 -12.41 4.85
CA LEU A 591 7.61 -13.30 5.51
C LEU A 591 7.61 -14.74 4.95
N ALA A 592 6.50 -15.19 4.38
CA ALA A 592 6.41 -16.50 3.72
C ALA A 592 7.14 -16.55 2.38
N GLU A 593 7.47 -15.41 1.77
CA GLU A 593 8.17 -15.31 0.51
C GLU A 593 9.70 -15.30 0.71
N ARG A 594 10.43 -15.87 -0.22
CA ARG A 594 11.91 -15.82 -0.19
C ARG A 594 12.39 -14.38 -0.33
N GLY A 595 13.17 -13.88 0.63
CA GLY A 595 13.65 -12.48 0.66
C GLY A 595 12.60 -11.45 1.04
N GLY A 596 11.40 -11.89 1.50
CA GLY A 596 10.33 -10.98 1.90
C GLY A 596 10.66 -10.17 3.14
N LEU A 597 11.39 -10.74 4.10
CA LEU A 597 11.85 -10.00 5.29
C LEU A 597 12.75 -8.82 4.91
N GLU A 598 13.66 -9.02 3.96
CA GLU A 598 14.55 -7.95 3.49
C GLU A 598 13.79 -6.83 2.78
N GLU A 599 12.74 -7.18 2.00
CA GLU A 599 11.87 -6.19 1.36
C GLU A 599 11.06 -5.41 2.39
N GLU A 600 10.48 -6.07 3.41
CA GLU A 600 9.78 -5.42 4.51
C GLU A 600 10.74 -4.52 5.32
N ARG A 601 12.02 -4.89 5.47
CA ARG A 601 13.02 -4.03 6.11
C ARG A 601 13.38 -2.81 5.28
N ARG A 602 13.45 -2.95 3.94
CA ARG A 602 13.56 -1.78 3.03
C ARG A 602 12.33 -0.89 3.14
N LEU A 603 11.16 -1.48 3.29
CA LEU A 603 9.93 -0.72 3.50
C LEU A 603 9.96 0.05 4.83
N MET A 604 10.47 -0.55 5.91
CA MET A 604 10.68 0.14 7.19
C MET A 604 11.72 1.27 7.06
N TYR A 605 12.81 1.04 6.36
CA TYR A 605 13.79 2.08 6.05
C TYR A 605 13.16 3.25 5.28
N VAL A 606 12.33 2.95 4.26
CA VAL A 606 11.58 3.98 3.55
C VAL A 606 10.69 4.75 4.52
N ALA A 607 9.94 4.07 5.39
CA ALA A 607 9.02 4.69 6.34
C ALA A 607 9.75 5.66 7.30
N ILE A 608 10.84 5.22 7.92
CA ILE A 608 11.66 6.04 8.83
C ILE A 608 12.18 7.28 8.11
N THR A 609 12.69 7.12 6.88
CA THR A 609 13.31 8.21 6.11
C THR A 609 12.30 9.18 5.49
N ARG A 610 10.99 9.00 5.74
CA ARG A 610 9.97 10.03 5.40
C ARG A 610 9.94 11.17 6.39
N ALA A 611 10.38 10.92 7.64
CA ALA A 611 10.42 11.93 8.70
C ALA A 611 11.60 12.89 8.53
N ARG A 612 11.33 14.18 8.69
CA ARG A 612 12.35 15.24 8.67
C ARG A 612 12.83 15.60 10.08
N LYS A 613 11.88 15.81 10.99
CA LYS A 613 12.19 16.37 12.33
C LYS A 613 11.74 15.44 13.46
N ARG A 614 10.56 14.85 13.38
CA ARG A 614 9.96 14.06 14.45
C ARG A 614 9.39 12.74 13.95
N LEU A 615 9.74 11.65 14.61
CA LEU A 615 9.26 10.31 14.29
C LEU A 615 8.60 9.69 15.52
N TYR A 616 7.40 9.18 15.33
CA TYR A 616 6.65 8.40 16.30
C TYR A 616 6.53 6.96 15.77
N ILE A 617 6.70 5.99 16.66
CA ILE A 617 6.50 4.58 16.38
C ILE A 617 5.45 4.09 17.37
N THR A 618 4.34 3.52 16.88
CA THR A 618 3.25 3.09 17.73
C THR A 618 2.89 1.63 17.47
N MET A 619 2.41 0.95 18.52
CA MET A 619 1.84 -0.40 18.46
C MET A 619 0.66 -0.51 19.42
N ALA A 620 -0.21 -1.50 19.19
CA ALA A 620 -1.23 -1.90 20.16
C ALA A 620 -0.94 -3.29 20.70
N GLN A 621 -1.08 -3.47 22.04
CA GLN A 621 -0.90 -4.76 22.71
C GLN A 621 -2.05 -5.73 22.40
N GLN A 622 -3.23 -5.19 22.07
CA GLN A 622 -4.41 -5.94 21.68
C GLN A 622 -5.09 -5.27 20.51
N ARG A 623 -5.52 -6.08 19.54
CA ARG A 623 -6.35 -5.64 18.42
C ARG A 623 -7.49 -6.62 18.19
N MET A 624 -8.61 -6.09 17.72
CA MET A 624 -9.68 -6.92 17.20
C MET A 624 -9.33 -7.36 15.77
N LEU A 625 -9.27 -8.67 15.53
CA LEU A 625 -9.07 -9.25 14.19
C LEU A 625 -10.07 -10.39 14.00
N HIS A 626 -10.84 -10.36 12.91
CA HIS A 626 -11.88 -11.35 12.60
C HIS A 626 -12.86 -11.60 13.78
N GLY A 627 -13.17 -10.54 14.54
CA GLY A 627 -14.01 -10.64 15.73
C GLY A 627 -13.36 -11.29 16.95
N GLN A 628 -12.06 -11.53 16.94
CA GLN A 628 -11.29 -12.09 18.05
C GLN A 628 -10.19 -11.13 18.49
N THR A 629 -10.00 -11.04 19.82
CA THR A 629 -8.89 -10.25 20.35
C THR A 629 -7.58 -11.00 20.10
N GLN A 630 -6.66 -10.38 19.39
CA GLN A 630 -5.30 -10.86 19.19
C GLN A 630 -4.31 -9.99 19.95
N PHE A 631 -3.28 -10.63 20.54
CA PHE A 631 -2.22 -9.94 21.26
C PHE A 631 -1.09 -9.61 20.30
N GLY A 632 -0.74 -8.32 20.22
CA GLY A 632 0.37 -7.81 19.42
C GLY A 632 1.71 -8.06 20.10
N ILE A 633 2.66 -8.59 19.33
CA ILE A 633 4.09 -8.67 19.69
C ILE A 633 4.78 -7.51 19.00
N VAL A 634 5.67 -6.81 19.69
CA VAL A 634 6.44 -5.71 19.12
C VAL A 634 7.17 -6.18 17.85
N SER A 635 7.13 -5.34 16.82
CA SER A 635 7.84 -5.62 15.56
C SER A 635 9.35 -5.74 15.80
N ARG A 636 9.97 -6.76 15.19
CA ARG A 636 11.44 -6.92 15.20
C ARG A 636 12.19 -5.69 14.70
N PHE A 637 11.56 -4.89 13.83
CA PHE A 637 12.17 -3.67 13.32
C PHE A 637 12.34 -2.60 14.41
N VAL A 638 11.49 -2.62 15.44
CA VAL A 638 11.66 -1.73 16.60
C VAL A 638 12.84 -2.19 17.46
N GLU A 639 13.04 -3.52 17.58
CA GLU A 639 14.19 -4.10 18.31
C GLU A 639 15.52 -3.86 17.59
N GLU A 640 15.50 -3.65 16.28
CA GLU A 640 16.67 -3.33 15.44
C GLU A 640 17.09 -1.85 15.60
N ILE A 641 16.26 -0.99 16.20
CA ILE A 641 16.59 0.43 16.47
C ILE A 641 17.42 0.54 17.75
N PRO A 642 18.54 1.28 17.73
CA PRO A 642 19.35 1.50 18.93
C PRO A 642 18.53 2.13 20.07
N PRO A 643 18.56 1.56 21.30
CA PRO A 643 17.75 2.05 22.41
C PRO A 643 18.05 3.51 22.79
N GLU A 644 19.27 3.99 22.55
CA GLU A 644 19.71 5.34 22.84
C GLU A 644 18.98 6.41 22.02
N VAL A 645 18.47 6.08 20.83
CA VAL A 645 17.69 7.01 20.01
C VAL A 645 16.19 6.90 20.25
N LEU A 646 15.73 5.93 21.06
CA LEU A 646 14.33 5.77 21.42
C LEU A 646 14.00 6.54 22.72
N HIS A 647 12.78 7.06 22.77
CA HIS A 647 12.13 7.61 23.95
C HIS A 647 10.79 6.93 24.16
N TYR A 648 10.72 6.09 25.20
CA TYR A 648 9.51 5.36 25.54
C TYR A 648 8.53 6.28 26.26
N LEU A 649 7.36 6.52 25.65
CA LEU A 649 6.29 7.37 26.20
C LEU A 649 5.32 6.59 27.10
N SER A 650 5.12 5.28 26.84
CA SER A 650 4.37 4.41 27.75
C SER A 650 5.18 4.18 28.99
N VAL A 651 4.62 4.55 30.13
CA VAL A 651 5.23 4.29 31.44
C VAL A 651 5.42 2.78 31.56
N LYS A 652 6.67 2.30 31.59
CA LYS A 652 6.97 0.99 32.17
C LYS A 652 6.36 1.06 33.57
N LYS A 653 5.25 0.32 33.85
CA LYS A 653 4.81 0.15 35.22
C LYS A 653 6.03 -0.37 35.96
N PRO A 654 6.52 0.33 37.01
CA PRO A 654 7.68 -0.15 37.75
C PRO A 654 7.39 -1.55 38.22
N ALA A 655 8.33 -2.47 38.02
CA ALA A 655 8.33 -3.75 38.69
C ALA A 655 8.10 -3.47 40.17
N TYR A 656 7.08 -4.07 40.76
CA TYR A 656 6.72 -3.90 42.16
C TYR A 656 7.92 -4.35 42.99
N ASP A 657 8.71 -3.38 43.50
CA ASP A 657 9.64 -3.63 44.56
C ASP A 657 8.83 -3.90 45.84
N SER A 658 8.67 -5.17 46.15
CA SER A 658 8.19 -5.62 47.44
C SER A 658 9.27 -5.34 48.49
N TYR A 659 9.10 -4.28 49.28
CA TYR A 659 9.51 -4.20 50.68
C TYR A 659 9.15 -2.84 51.30
N GLY A 660 8.25 -2.87 52.31
CA GLY A 660 8.05 -1.70 53.17
C GLY A 660 6.61 -1.54 53.67
N SER A 661 6.35 -2.07 54.86
CA SER A 661 5.09 -2.02 55.60
C SER A 661 4.50 -0.62 55.81
N PRO A 662 3.21 -0.51 56.19
CA PRO A 662 2.40 0.69 55.93
C PRO A 662 2.45 1.68 57.10
N ARG A 663 2.39 2.98 56.77
CA ARG A 663 1.90 3.97 57.73
C ARG A 663 0.57 4.55 57.28
N GLN A 664 -0.44 4.31 58.06
CA GLN A 664 -1.78 4.85 57.96
C GLN A 664 -1.77 6.37 58.10
N THR A 665 -2.45 7.07 57.21
CA THR A 665 -3.14 8.34 57.54
C THR A 665 -4.45 8.38 56.76
N ALA A 666 -5.52 8.78 57.46
CA ALA A 666 -6.91 8.63 57.11
C ALA A 666 -7.49 9.68 56.16
N ALA A 667 -8.33 9.26 55.21
CA ALA A 667 -9.61 9.71 54.70
C ALA A 667 -9.74 11.07 54.01
N PRO A 668 -10.68 11.31 53.05
CA PRO A 668 -12.09 10.97 53.19
C PRO A 668 -12.69 10.20 51.98
N LYS A 669 -13.86 9.66 52.26
CA LYS A 669 -14.70 8.83 51.40
C LYS A 669 -15.44 9.67 50.39
N ASP A 670 -15.35 9.26 49.09
CA ASP A 670 -16.44 9.42 48.15
C ASP A 670 -16.66 8.10 47.38
N LYS A 671 -17.91 7.72 47.27
CA LYS A 671 -18.37 6.43 46.71
C LYS A 671 -18.21 6.48 45.19
N ILE A 672 -17.36 5.60 44.66
CA ILE A 672 -17.38 5.19 43.25
C ILE A 672 -17.63 3.68 43.27
N ILE A 673 -18.60 3.28 42.48
CA ILE A 673 -19.11 1.91 42.35
C ILE A 673 -18.01 1.06 41.72
N ASP A 674 -17.51 0.13 42.52
CA ASP A 674 -16.56 -0.91 42.12
C ASP A 674 -17.32 -2.08 41.49
N ASP A 675 -17.19 -2.27 40.19
CA ASP A 675 -17.53 -3.55 39.56
C ASP A 675 -16.50 -3.92 38.48
N TYR A 676 -15.19 -3.84 38.84
CA TYR A 676 -14.13 -4.46 38.08
C TYR A 676 -13.73 -5.80 38.72
N LYS A 677 -14.13 -6.92 38.09
CA LYS A 677 -13.58 -8.24 38.40
C LYS A 677 -12.05 -8.18 38.28
N GLN A 678 -11.34 -8.51 39.34
CA GLN A 678 -9.86 -8.61 39.29
C GLN A 678 -9.45 -9.60 38.20
N PRO A 679 -8.41 -9.30 37.40
CA PRO A 679 -7.96 -10.21 36.38
C PRO A 679 -7.52 -11.54 36.99
N GLN A 680 -8.04 -12.62 36.42
CA GLN A 680 -7.77 -14.00 36.88
C GLN A 680 -6.29 -14.34 36.69
N THR A 681 -5.61 -14.78 37.73
CA THR A 681 -4.20 -15.21 37.69
C THR A 681 -4.11 -16.74 37.74
N TYR A 682 -3.17 -17.30 36.97
CA TYR A 682 -2.93 -18.72 36.81
C TYR A 682 -1.50 -19.03 37.28
N ALA A 683 -1.33 -19.58 38.48
CA ALA A 683 -0.02 -19.81 39.11
C ALA A 683 0.91 -18.57 39.10
N GLY A 684 0.34 -17.37 39.36
CA GLY A 684 1.06 -16.09 39.35
C GLY A 684 1.11 -15.37 38.02
N PHE A 685 0.78 -16.02 36.91
CA PHE A 685 0.80 -15.45 35.55
C PHE A 685 -0.59 -15.05 35.09
N ARG A 686 -0.65 -14.10 34.13
CA ARG A 686 -1.90 -13.60 33.50
C ARG A 686 -1.87 -13.82 31.99
N ILE A 687 -3.03 -14.09 31.41
CA ILE A 687 -3.18 -14.05 29.96
C ILE A 687 -2.84 -12.61 29.46
N GLY A 688 -2.04 -12.50 28.40
CA GLY A 688 -1.52 -11.22 27.89
C GLY A 688 -0.21 -10.75 28.52
N GLN A 689 0.32 -11.48 29.52
CA GLN A 689 1.58 -11.14 30.18
C GLN A 689 2.79 -11.57 29.33
N ASN A 690 3.80 -10.69 29.25
CA ASN A 690 5.10 -11.03 28.66
C ASN A 690 5.92 -11.85 29.63
N VAL A 691 6.52 -12.94 29.14
CA VAL A 691 7.37 -13.84 29.91
C VAL A 691 8.62 -14.19 29.12
N ARG A 692 9.71 -14.48 29.84
CA ARG A 692 10.97 -14.94 29.28
C ARG A 692 11.24 -16.40 29.64
N HIS A 693 11.57 -17.21 28.64
CA HIS A 693 12.01 -18.57 28.80
C HIS A 693 13.45 -18.74 28.31
N ALA A 694 14.31 -19.38 29.09
CA ALA A 694 15.75 -19.50 28.79
C ALA A 694 16.05 -20.10 27.40
N LYS A 695 15.20 -21.01 26.89
CA LYS A 695 15.41 -21.69 25.60
C LYS A 695 14.64 -21.02 24.45
N PHE A 696 13.49 -20.44 24.69
CA PHE A 696 12.57 -19.94 23.65
C PHE A 696 12.56 -18.41 23.55
N GLY A 697 13.27 -17.70 24.45
CA GLY A 697 13.31 -16.24 24.46
C GLY A 697 12.05 -15.62 25.07
N THR A 698 11.72 -14.42 24.62
CA THR A 698 10.54 -13.66 25.06
C THR A 698 9.28 -14.15 24.37
N GLY A 699 8.19 -14.27 25.11
CA GLY A 699 6.88 -14.67 24.57
C GLY A 699 5.74 -14.04 25.35
N VAL A 700 4.52 -14.12 24.79
CA VAL A 700 3.28 -13.65 25.41
C VAL A 700 2.39 -14.83 25.75
N ILE A 701 1.85 -14.84 26.96
CA ILE A 701 0.88 -15.85 27.36
C ILE A 701 -0.45 -15.57 26.67
N ILE A 702 -0.86 -16.50 25.79
CA ILE A 702 -2.08 -16.36 24.99
C ILE A 702 -3.25 -17.17 25.54
N ASP A 703 -2.98 -18.19 26.35
CA ASP A 703 -3.99 -18.98 27.02
C ASP A 703 -3.43 -19.62 28.30
N ALA A 704 -4.28 -19.92 29.28
CA ALA A 704 -3.88 -20.53 30.56
C ALA A 704 -4.96 -21.42 31.10
N VAL A 705 -4.57 -22.66 31.50
CA VAL A 705 -5.44 -23.64 32.14
C VAL A 705 -4.93 -23.90 33.54
N ASP A 706 -5.80 -23.63 34.54
CA ASP A 706 -5.50 -23.87 35.94
C ASP A 706 -5.46 -25.39 36.27
N LYS A 707 -4.43 -25.81 36.99
CA LYS A 707 -4.26 -27.18 37.48
C LYS A 707 -4.12 -27.25 39.01
N GLY A 708 -4.55 -26.21 39.71
CA GLY A 708 -4.47 -26.07 41.15
C GLY A 708 -3.11 -25.52 41.63
N GLU A 709 -2.11 -26.35 41.90
CA GLU A 709 -0.79 -25.90 42.34
C GLU A 709 0.13 -25.43 41.17
N SER A 710 -0.29 -25.65 39.91
CA SER A 710 0.43 -25.20 38.70
C SER A 710 -0.56 -24.74 37.64
N ALA A 711 -0.07 -24.12 36.57
CA ALA A 711 -0.88 -23.78 35.42
C ALA A 711 -0.19 -24.27 34.13
N ARG A 712 -0.99 -24.72 33.18
CA ARG A 712 -0.51 -24.91 31.80
C ARG A 712 -0.71 -23.60 31.05
N LEU A 713 0.38 -22.99 30.60
CA LEU A 713 0.39 -21.76 29.88
C LEU A 713 0.68 -22.04 28.40
N THR A 714 -0.14 -21.51 27.51
CA THR A 714 0.14 -21.48 26.08
C THR A 714 0.80 -20.13 25.76
N ILE A 715 2.06 -20.19 25.32
CA ILE A 715 2.90 -19.00 25.14
C ILE A 715 3.33 -18.90 23.69
N ASN A 716 3.11 -17.75 23.08
CA ASN A 716 3.61 -17.44 21.74
C ASN A 716 5.00 -16.79 21.87
N PHE A 717 6.03 -17.49 21.41
CA PHE A 717 7.42 -17.06 21.41
C PHE A 717 7.86 -16.48 20.05
N GLY A 718 6.94 -15.90 19.28
CA GLY A 718 7.27 -15.29 17.98
C GLY A 718 7.93 -16.28 17.02
N LYS A 719 9.19 -16.07 16.69
CA LYS A 719 9.98 -16.93 15.75
C LYS A 719 10.03 -18.41 16.17
N GLN A 720 9.88 -18.72 17.48
CA GLN A 720 9.93 -20.08 18.01
C GLN A 720 8.55 -20.77 18.03
N GLY A 721 7.51 -20.05 17.59
CA GLY A 721 6.12 -20.52 17.53
C GLY A 721 5.45 -20.63 18.90
N VAL A 722 4.22 -21.14 18.90
CA VAL A 722 3.43 -21.35 20.09
C VAL A 722 3.89 -22.61 20.82
N LYS A 723 4.05 -22.53 22.14
CA LYS A 723 4.44 -23.63 23.03
C LYS A 723 3.50 -23.72 24.22
N GLU A 724 3.10 -24.92 24.57
CA GLU A 724 2.44 -25.20 25.87
C GLU A 724 3.48 -25.56 26.93
N LEU A 725 3.53 -24.79 27.97
CA LEU A 725 4.48 -24.97 29.07
C LEU A 725 3.71 -25.10 30.41
N ASP A 726 4.13 -26.03 31.23
CA ASP A 726 3.58 -26.20 32.59
C ASP A 726 4.48 -25.44 33.57
N THR A 727 3.92 -24.55 34.37
CA THR A 727 4.66 -23.68 35.29
C THR A 727 5.44 -24.47 36.36
N LYS A 728 5.10 -25.72 36.58
CA LYS A 728 5.83 -26.62 37.48
C LYS A 728 7.22 -26.99 36.97
N PHE A 729 7.39 -27.00 35.65
CA PHE A 729 8.64 -27.46 35.01
C PHE A 729 9.33 -26.36 34.20
N ALA A 730 8.59 -25.39 33.71
CA ALA A 730 9.11 -24.26 32.94
C ALA A 730 9.49 -23.11 33.85
N LYS A 731 10.77 -22.75 33.88
CA LYS A 731 11.25 -21.51 34.53
C LYS A 731 10.90 -20.35 33.63
N LEU A 732 9.82 -19.67 33.95
CA LEU A 732 9.38 -18.44 33.27
C LEU A 732 9.73 -17.25 34.16
N GLU A 733 10.36 -16.24 33.58
CA GLU A 733 10.62 -14.96 34.23
C GLU A 733 9.57 -13.97 33.73
N GLU A 734 8.96 -13.23 34.64
CA GLU A 734 8.05 -12.13 34.31
C GLU A 734 8.86 -10.97 33.69
N MET A 735 8.31 -10.35 32.64
CA MET A 735 8.93 -9.20 31.99
C MET A 735 8.11 -7.94 32.20
#